data_f245c06dab676ffe633f99e0d0ecaf48
#
_entry.id   f245c06dab676ffe633f99e0d0ecaf48
#
_cell.length_a   1.000
_cell.length_b   1.000
_cell.length_c   1.000
_cell.angle_alpha   90.00
_cell.angle_beta   90.00
_cell.angle_gamma   90.00
#
_symmetry.space_group_name_H-M   'P 1'
#
loop_
_entity.id
_entity.type
_entity.pdbx_description
1 polymer ?
#
loop_
_entity_poly.entity_id
_entity_poly.type
_entity_poly.pdbx_seq_one_letter_code
_entity_poly.pdbx_strand_id
1 'polypeptide(L)'
;MKGLQQTVFKLLAVLILIGAMAGAWISWQRYHVEAAAQTVEMVYDYNNILDSAAIERTTTDALFELYRKNGVTSLAVYDENPEKLVNHNFIRVYRGYEFQARHPEISGILPDKIYIQPVDTADGSTYFKEMADHLSLLYSRDEVKAISENGVEALEVSGVYDKFMTMPLGIFTNTVKRAGSHGFYVVLRPANVAHAPKAFIDDFFHAVDASDKVSGVIFQGKEVFGYKEYQKEVSQGLNQRHIPIVMIEAQSQLGFEPQAGLLDMARHSDYHLVRLYAMSKDELIKLNQKEAAARFYISDIERNIRMNLFPSYKFALDGKTLSETNAAYIAGVRDRLENHGFSVGKASVMDAYFPEKPLRAVAMAGAVSLIVLTLLLLIPHLSRYGMVIEAVGLIGAEVLYWLLHVNILLQLLALGAAVCTPVVVVSLFLQYCLKKKDTAFSEVGWGRLFGESVMILWGCGILSLIGACFVSGLLSDIRFFLEMEYFRGVKATFVLPLVLISVVYIQKFPFFGKTVTSDKDFVSFVKKFCSIQIRLGLLLGLGILAIVGFVFIGRSGNNGAPVPQFEIALRRFLEDVMYARPREKEFLFGHPAVLVSLAALYRKWPQLLHYFLIVAVTIGQGSMVETFAHMRSPFILSFIRGLDGLAAGTLSMVGALLAVMILVRLTKFFGERYGKV
;
A
#
# COMPACT_ATOMS: atom_id res chain seq x y z
N MET A 1 -21.10 28.86 35.07
CA MET A 1 -21.09 27.69 34.14
C MET A 1 -20.48 28.00 32.78
N LYS A 2 -20.83 29.09 32.04
CA LYS A 2 -20.21 29.44 30.75
C LYS A 2 -18.69 29.62 30.82
N GLY A 3 -18.16 30.25 31.91
CA GLY A 3 -16.70 30.41 32.06
C GLY A 3 -15.93 29.07 32.20
N LEU A 4 -16.43 28.13 33.00
CA LEU A 4 -15.82 26.83 33.20
C LEU A 4 -15.80 26.02 31.90
N GLN A 5 -16.88 26.03 31.12
CA GLN A 5 -16.95 25.39 29.82
C GLN A 5 -15.92 25.96 28.84
N GLN A 6 -15.78 27.30 28.79
CA GLN A 6 -14.76 27.94 27.95
C GLN A 6 -13.34 27.54 28.34
N THR A 7 -13.06 27.40 29.64
CA THR A 7 -11.75 26.97 30.16
C THR A 7 -11.45 25.54 29.75
N VAL A 8 -12.43 24.60 29.85
CA VAL A 8 -12.27 23.21 29.39
C VAL A 8 -11.94 23.15 27.90
N PHE A 9 -12.70 23.85 27.05
CA PHE A 9 -12.47 23.85 25.61
C PHE A 9 -11.10 24.44 25.25
N LYS A 10 -10.64 25.48 25.94
CA LYS A 10 -9.31 26.08 25.74
C LYS A 10 -8.20 25.09 26.11
N LEU A 11 -8.34 24.41 27.26
CA LEU A 11 -7.37 23.41 27.70
C LEU A 11 -7.28 22.25 26.70
N LEU A 12 -8.40 21.69 26.28
CA LEU A 12 -8.44 20.62 25.27
C LEU A 12 -7.77 21.08 23.97
N ALA A 13 -8.05 22.31 23.51
CA ALA A 13 -7.42 22.85 22.31
C ALA A 13 -5.90 22.97 22.45
N VAL A 14 -5.40 23.37 23.61
CA VAL A 14 -3.94 23.42 23.88
C VAL A 14 -3.33 22.04 23.89
N LEU A 15 -3.95 21.05 24.54
CA LEU A 15 -3.48 19.67 24.57
C LEU A 15 -3.48 19.04 23.16
N ILE A 16 -4.54 19.29 22.38
CA ILE A 16 -4.61 18.86 20.96
C ILE A 16 -3.45 19.47 20.18
N LEU A 17 -3.16 20.75 20.35
CA LEU A 17 -2.08 21.43 19.62
C LEU A 17 -0.71 20.85 20.00
N ILE A 18 -0.44 20.67 21.29
CA ILE A 18 0.81 20.07 21.78
C ILE A 18 0.96 18.62 21.25
N GLY A 19 -0.09 17.81 21.34
CA GLY A 19 -0.07 16.45 20.82
C GLY A 19 0.08 16.39 19.30
N ALA A 20 -0.53 17.33 18.56
CA ALA A 20 -0.37 17.43 17.12
C ALA A 20 1.06 17.83 16.73
N MET A 21 1.72 18.72 17.50
CA MET A 21 3.14 19.04 17.29
C MET A 21 4.03 17.82 17.53
N ALA A 22 3.76 17.03 18.58
CA ALA A 22 4.46 15.76 18.80
C ALA A 22 4.23 14.77 17.64
N GLY A 23 2.99 14.62 17.20
CA GLY A 23 2.65 13.78 16.03
C GLY A 23 3.31 14.24 14.73
N ALA A 24 3.37 15.56 14.51
CA ALA A 24 4.06 16.15 13.37
C ALA A 24 5.58 15.92 13.43
N TRP A 25 6.18 16.02 14.61
CA TRP A 25 7.61 15.73 14.80
C TRP A 25 7.93 14.25 14.52
N ILE A 26 7.14 13.32 15.04
CA ILE A 26 7.27 11.89 14.74
C ILE A 26 7.15 11.65 13.22
N SER A 27 6.17 12.30 12.58
CA SER A 27 5.96 12.20 11.13
C SER A 27 7.13 12.79 10.33
N TRP A 28 7.76 13.82 10.84
CA TRP A 28 8.97 14.41 10.28
C TRP A 28 10.17 13.46 10.37
N GLN A 29 10.37 12.81 11.53
CA GLN A 29 11.41 11.77 11.67
C GLN A 29 11.15 10.60 10.71
N ARG A 30 9.91 10.15 10.60
CA ARG A 30 9.49 9.16 9.61
C ARG A 30 9.87 9.57 8.18
N TYR A 31 9.60 10.82 7.79
CA TYR A 31 9.97 11.33 6.48
C TYR A 31 11.46 11.19 6.20
N HIS A 32 12.33 11.43 7.17
CA HIS A 32 13.79 11.26 6.98
C HIS A 32 14.18 9.80 6.75
N VAL A 33 13.55 8.85 7.45
CA VAL A 33 13.77 7.42 7.22
C VAL A 33 13.31 7.01 5.83
N GLU A 34 12.14 7.45 5.38
CA GLU A 34 11.61 7.18 4.05
C GLU A 34 12.45 7.85 2.95
N ALA A 35 12.90 9.08 3.16
CA ALA A 35 13.71 9.85 2.22
C ALA A 35 15.14 9.32 2.06
N ALA A 36 15.69 8.64 3.07
CA ALA A 36 17.00 7.98 2.98
C ALA A 36 16.96 6.75 2.07
N ALA A 37 15.81 6.14 1.88
CA ALA A 37 15.62 4.90 1.12
C ALA A 37 15.05 5.19 -0.27
N GLN A 38 15.87 5.66 -1.23
CA GLN A 38 15.42 6.09 -2.57
C GLN A 38 16.01 5.27 -3.73
N THR A 39 16.76 4.21 -3.46
CA THR A 39 17.30 3.35 -4.50
C THR A 39 16.37 2.18 -4.74
N VAL A 40 15.94 1.99 -5.97
CA VAL A 40 15.07 0.90 -6.40
C VAL A 40 15.88 -0.15 -7.17
N GLU A 41 15.72 -1.40 -6.79
CA GLU A 41 16.37 -2.55 -7.43
C GLU A 41 15.44 -3.16 -8.48
N MET A 42 15.96 -3.31 -9.69
CA MET A 42 15.24 -3.80 -10.85
C MET A 42 15.67 -5.23 -11.14
N VAL A 43 14.84 -6.20 -10.72
CA VAL A 43 15.17 -7.61 -10.72
C VAL A 43 14.51 -8.32 -11.89
N TYR A 44 15.29 -9.08 -12.65
CA TYR A 44 14.80 -9.95 -13.71
C TYR A 44 15.19 -11.41 -13.46
N ASP A 45 14.40 -12.35 -13.95
CA ASP A 45 14.64 -13.78 -13.73
C ASP A 45 15.83 -14.26 -14.58
N TYR A 46 16.82 -14.88 -13.93
CA TYR A 46 17.99 -15.44 -14.59
C TYR A 46 17.61 -16.51 -15.64
N ASN A 47 16.68 -17.40 -15.30
CA ASN A 47 16.25 -18.47 -16.19
C ASN A 47 15.51 -17.93 -17.43
N ASN A 48 14.73 -16.85 -17.29
CA ASN A 48 14.10 -16.20 -18.44
C ASN A 48 15.12 -15.68 -19.47
N ILE A 49 16.33 -15.32 -19.04
CA ILE A 49 17.41 -14.93 -19.97
C ILE A 49 17.96 -16.15 -20.71
N LEU A 50 18.17 -17.27 -20.00
CA LEU A 50 18.61 -18.52 -20.63
C LEU A 50 17.58 -19.02 -21.65
N ASP A 51 16.31 -19.04 -21.28
CA ASP A 51 15.21 -19.46 -22.15
C ASP A 51 15.10 -18.55 -23.39
N SER A 52 15.18 -17.23 -23.18
CA SER A 52 15.15 -16.26 -24.29
C SER A 52 16.33 -16.42 -25.23
N ALA A 53 17.54 -16.67 -24.71
CA ALA A 53 18.72 -16.91 -25.52
C ALA A 53 18.56 -18.14 -26.43
N ALA A 54 17.98 -19.22 -25.89
CA ALA A 54 17.72 -20.43 -26.65
C ALA A 54 16.63 -20.18 -27.74
N ILE A 55 15.54 -19.48 -27.41
CA ILE A 55 14.46 -19.16 -28.33
C ILE A 55 14.93 -18.24 -29.48
N GLU A 56 15.67 -17.19 -29.14
CA GLU A 56 16.15 -16.18 -30.09
C GLU A 56 17.45 -16.60 -30.81
N ARG A 57 18.01 -17.76 -30.45
CA ARG A 57 19.28 -18.29 -31.00
C ARG A 57 20.42 -17.28 -30.88
N THR A 58 20.50 -16.61 -29.73
CA THR A 58 21.55 -15.65 -29.38
C THR A 58 22.35 -16.14 -28.18
N THR A 59 23.39 -15.43 -27.82
CA THR A 59 24.22 -15.76 -26.65
C THR A 59 23.61 -15.16 -25.40
N THR A 60 23.73 -15.85 -24.26
CA THR A 60 23.30 -15.31 -22.96
C THR A 60 24.01 -14.01 -22.60
N ASP A 61 25.29 -13.88 -22.98
CA ASP A 61 26.09 -12.67 -22.71
C ASP A 61 25.53 -11.44 -23.43
N ALA A 62 25.06 -11.60 -24.68
CA ALA A 62 24.42 -10.53 -25.43
C ALA A 62 23.12 -10.07 -24.75
N LEU A 63 22.34 -11.00 -24.19
CA LEU A 63 21.13 -10.66 -23.45
C LEU A 63 21.42 -10.04 -22.09
N PHE A 64 22.45 -10.48 -21.38
CA PHE A 64 22.89 -9.81 -20.15
C PHE A 64 23.24 -8.35 -20.41
N GLU A 65 23.99 -8.07 -21.47
CA GLU A 65 24.33 -6.69 -21.85
C GLU A 65 23.07 -5.88 -22.25
N LEU A 66 22.13 -6.48 -23.01
CA LEU A 66 20.88 -5.84 -23.38
C LEU A 66 20.08 -5.43 -22.13
N TYR A 67 19.86 -6.35 -21.19
CA TYR A 67 19.07 -6.07 -19.99
C TYR A 67 19.77 -5.06 -19.07
N ARG A 68 21.09 -5.16 -18.92
CA ARG A 68 21.88 -4.22 -18.13
C ARG A 68 21.77 -2.79 -18.66
N LYS A 69 21.89 -2.59 -19.97
CA LYS A 69 21.72 -1.27 -20.63
C LYS A 69 20.32 -0.70 -20.45
N ASN A 70 19.31 -1.55 -20.33
CA ASN A 70 17.92 -1.15 -20.16
C ASN A 70 17.49 -1.02 -18.69
N GLY A 71 18.42 -1.09 -17.74
CA GLY A 71 18.18 -0.76 -16.35
C GLY A 71 17.94 -1.95 -15.43
N VAL A 72 18.05 -3.20 -15.88
CA VAL A 72 18.10 -4.34 -14.97
C VAL A 72 19.36 -4.27 -14.14
N THR A 73 19.20 -4.25 -12.81
CA THR A 73 20.32 -4.17 -11.86
C THR A 73 20.66 -5.51 -11.25
N SER A 74 19.68 -6.41 -11.22
CA SER A 74 19.78 -7.64 -10.44
C SER A 74 19.14 -8.81 -11.15
N LEU A 75 19.67 -10.01 -10.92
CA LEU A 75 19.13 -11.26 -11.41
C LEU A 75 18.56 -12.09 -10.25
N ALA A 76 17.32 -12.56 -10.41
CA ALA A 76 16.73 -13.52 -9.48
C ALA A 76 17.24 -14.91 -9.79
N VAL A 77 17.94 -15.50 -8.84
CA VAL A 77 18.45 -16.88 -8.92
C VAL A 77 17.59 -17.77 -8.02
N TYR A 78 16.93 -18.71 -8.65
CA TYR A 78 16.03 -19.67 -7.98
C TYR A 78 16.79 -20.94 -7.63
N ASP A 79 16.18 -21.72 -6.71
CA ASP A 79 16.60 -23.11 -6.55
C ASP A 79 16.59 -23.82 -7.88
N GLU A 80 17.66 -24.59 -8.11
CA GLU A 80 17.67 -25.52 -9.23
C GLU A 80 16.82 -26.77 -8.94
N ASN A 81 16.40 -27.42 -9.99
CA ASN A 81 15.80 -28.74 -9.94
C ASN A 81 16.24 -29.54 -11.20
N PRO A 82 16.14 -30.87 -11.20
CA PRO A 82 16.57 -31.67 -12.33
C PRO A 82 15.89 -31.29 -13.64
N GLU A 83 14.61 -30.92 -13.63
CA GLU A 83 13.88 -30.51 -14.82
C GLU A 83 14.47 -29.26 -15.48
N LYS A 84 14.83 -28.23 -14.71
CA LYS A 84 15.50 -27.03 -15.22
C LYS A 84 16.85 -27.34 -15.81
N LEU A 85 17.65 -28.16 -15.11
CA LEU A 85 18.97 -28.56 -15.59
C LEU A 85 18.91 -29.35 -16.90
N VAL A 86 17.87 -30.19 -17.08
CA VAL A 86 17.60 -30.89 -18.35
C VAL A 86 17.18 -29.89 -19.43
N ASN A 87 16.25 -28.98 -19.14
CA ASN A 87 15.77 -27.99 -20.10
C ASN A 87 16.88 -27.06 -20.61
N HIS A 88 17.83 -26.70 -19.72
CA HIS A 88 19.01 -25.90 -20.08
C HIS A 88 20.17 -26.73 -20.68
N ASN A 89 19.94 -28.05 -20.89
CA ASN A 89 20.91 -28.97 -21.50
C ASN A 89 22.24 -29.09 -20.70
N PHE A 90 22.15 -29.03 -19.35
CA PHE A 90 23.30 -29.26 -18.48
C PHE A 90 23.45 -30.74 -18.09
N ILE A 91 22.32 -31.45 -17.92
CA ILE A 91 22.27 -32.86 -17.56
C ILE A 91 21.26 -33.61 -18.41
N ARG A 92 21.33 -34.94 -18.37
CA ARG A 92 20.33 -35.87 -18.89
C ARG A 92 19.87 -36.78 -17.77
N VAL A 93 18.58 -36.98 -17.64
CA VAL A 93 17.97 -37.84 -16.62
C VAL A 93 17.21 -38.95 -17.29
N TYR A 94 17.47 -40.19 -16.86
CA TYR A 94 16.91 -41.39 -17.43
C TYR A 94 16.25 -42.25 -16.34
N ARG A 95 15.21 -43.00 -16.71
CA ARG A 95 14.76 -44.15 -15.94
C ARG A 95 15.74 -45.33 -16.13
N GLY A 96 15.86 -46.23 -15.17
CA GLY A 96 16.85 -47.30 -15.25
C GLY A 96 16.79 -48.12 -16.52
N TYR A 97 15.59 -48.45 -17.03
CA TYR A 97 15.43 -49.20 -18.28
C TYR A 97 15.90 -48.40 -19.52
N GLU A 98 15.75 -47.06 -19.51
CA GLU A 98 16.20 -46.19 -20.59
C GLU A 98 17.72 -46.06 -20.57
N PHE A 99 18.29 -45.99 -19.37
CA PHE A 99 19.73 -45.89 -19.16
C PHE A 99 20.41 -47.22 -19.59
N GLN A 100 19.86 -48.37 -19.19
CA GLN A 100 20.37 -49.66 -19.58
C GLN A 100 20.33 -49.88 -21.09
N ALA A 101 19.27 -49.42 -21.77
CA ALA A 101 19.15 -49.51 -23.24
C ALA A 101 20.24 -48.68 -23.95
N ARG A 102 20.68 -47.58 -23.36
CA ARG A 102 21.76 -46.73 -23.91
C ARG A 102 23.16 -47.23 -23.58
N HIS A 103 23.30 -47.82 -22.40
CA HIS A 103 24.58 -48.30 -21.85
C HIS A 103 24.51 -49.77 -21.50
N PRO A 104 24.37 -50.64 -22.52
CA PRO A 104 24.30 -52.09 -22.32
C PRO A 104 25.62 -52.67 -21.75
N GLU A 105 26.71 -51.93 -21.87
CA GLU A 105 28.03 -52.27 -21.37
C GLU A 105 28.17 -52.09 -19.85
N ILE A 106 27.23 -51.42 -19.19
CA ILE A 106 27.27 -51.21 -17.71
C ILE A 106 26.42 -52.28 -17.05
N SER A 107 27.02 -52.99 -16.09
CA SER A 107 26.34 -54.03 -15.34
C SER A 107 25.68 -53.51 -14.10
N GLY A 108 24.61 -54.20 -13.64
CA GLY A 108 23.98 -53.89 -12.33
C GLY A 108 23.01 -52.70 -12.35
N ILE A 109 22.59 -52.23 -13.53
CA ILE A 109 21.57 -51.17 -13.63
C ILE A 109 20.21 -51.71 -13.15
N LEU A 110 19.60 -50.94 -12.23
CA LEU A 110 18.30 -51.26 -11.64
C LEU A 110 17.18 -50.48 -12.37
N PRO A 111 16.15 -51.16 -12.90
CA PRO A 111 15.09 -50.54 -13.71
C PRO A 111 14.25 -49.49 -12.96
N ASP A 112 14.14 -49.59 -11.63
CA ASP A 112 13.37 -48.74 -10.73
C ASP A 112 14.15 -47.51 -10.23
N LYS A 113 15.42 -47.40 -10.58
CA LYS A 113 16.27 -46.26 -10.20
C LYS A 113 16.28 -45.18 -11.28
N ILE A 114 16.78 -44.02 -10.90
CA ILE A 114 16.99 -42.84 -11.76
C ILE A 114 18.49 -42.72 -12.02
N TYR A 115 18.86 -42.49 -13.28
CA TYR A 115 20.25 -42.31 -13.69
C TYR A 115 20.43 -40.95 -14.32
N ILE A 116 21.47 -40.24 -13.89
CA ILE A 116 21.74 -38.85 -14.28
C ILE A 116 23.16 -38.81 -14.89
N GLN A 117 23.28 -38.18 -16.05
CA GLN A 117 24.55 -37.98 -16.73
C GLN A 117 24.81 -36.49 -17.00
N PRO A 118 26.04 -36.02 -16.96
CA PRO A 118 26.39 -34.71 -17.48
C PRO A 118 26.20 -34.66 -19.01
N VAL A 119 25.89 -33.48 -19.52
CA VAL A 119 26.08 -33.19 -20.94
C VAL A 119 27.58 -32.91 -21.15
N ASP A 120 28.14 -33.40 -22.24
CA ASP A 120 29.57 -33.25 -22.56
C ASP A 120 29.90 -31.79 -22.94
N THR A 121 29.87 -30.92 -21.96
CA THR A 121 30.23 -29.51 -22.00
C THR A 121 30.85 -29.10 -20.66
N ALA A 122 31.63 -28.03 -20.64
CA ALA A 122 32.22 -27.51 -19.41
C ALA A 122 31.17 -27.14 -18.40
N ASP A 123 30.09 -26.50 -18.83
CA ASP A 123 28.93 -26.15 -17.98
C ASP A 123 28.23 -27.44 -17.49
N GLY A 124 27.96 -28.40 -18.35
CA GLY A 124 27.33 -29.67 -17.99
C GLY A 124 28.09 -30.41 -16.88
N SER A 125 29.40 -30.53 -17.01
CA SER A 125 30.24 -31.15 -15.97
C SER A 125 30.20 -30.36 -14.65
N THR A 126 30.20 -29.02 -14.73
CA THR A 126 30.15 -28.17 -13.54
C THR A 126 28.84 -28.29 -12.80
N TYR A 127 27.72 -28.19 -13.51
CA TYR A 127 26.37 -28.31 -12.90
C TYR A 127 26.08 -29.72 -12.41
N PHE A 128 26.55 -30.73 -13.10
CA PHE A 128 26.43 -32.12 -12.66
C PHE A 128 27.15 -32.38 -11.32
N LYS A 129 28.39 -31.87 -11.18
CA LYS A 129 29.14 -32.01 -9.94
C LYS A 129 28.46 -31.32 -8.78
N GLU A 130 28.04 -30.06 -8.98
CA GLU A 130 27.35 -29.28 -7.94
C GLU A 130 26.02 -29.97 -7.55
N MET A 131 25.28 -30.52 -8.53
CA MET A 131 24.08 -31.31 -8.24
C MET A 131 24.40 -32.57 -7.41
N ALA A 132 25.52 -33.27 -7.69
CA ALA A 132 25.94 -34.43 -6.94
C ALA A 132 26.23 -34.06 -5.49
N ASP A 133 26.88 -32.92 -5.24
CA ASP A 133 27.17 -32.40 -3.91
C ASP A 133 25.86 -32.11 -3.17
N HIS A 134 24.91 -31.38 -3.77
CA HIS A 134 23.60 -31.07 -3.17
C HIS A 134 22.76 -32.33 -2.91
N LEU A 135 22.76 -33.31 -3.81
CA LEU A 135 22.08 -34.58 -3.60
C LEU A 135 22.66 -35.33 -2.40
N SER A 136 23.99 -35.28 -2.20
CA SER A 136 24.67 -35.91 -1.06
C SER A 136 24.29 -35.28 0.30
N LEU A 137 23.78 -34.00 0.29
CA LEU A 137 23.26 -33.33 1.49
C LEU A 137 21.82 -33.77 1.80
N LEU A 138 21.04 -34.05 0.77
CA LEU A 138 19.59 -34.34 0.92
C LEU A 138 19.29 -35.84 1.02
N TYR A 139 20.15 -36.70 0.49
CA TYR A 139 19.96 -38.13 0.43
C TYR A 139 21.04 -38.86 1.22
N SER A 140 20.74 -40.07 1.71
CA SER A 140 21.72 -40.94 2.32
C SER A 140 22.65 -41.53 1.24
N ARG A 141 23.83 -41.99 1.68
CA ARG A 141 24.82 -42.63 0.78
C ARG A 141 24.30 -43.88 0.07
N ASP A 142 23.28 -44.55 0.59
CA ASP A 142 22.66 -45.72 -0.01
C ASP A 142 21.65 -45.35 -1.08
N GLU A 143 21.17 -44.10 -1.08
CA GLU A 143 20.16 -43.60 -2.00
C GLU A 143 20.77 -42.91 -3.24
N VAL A 144 22.01 -42.42 -3.12
CA VAL A 144 22.75 -41.77 -4.23
C VAL A 144 24.10 -42.43 -4.38
N LYS A 145 24.39 -43.02 -5.56
CA LYS A 145 25.64 -43.69 -5.87
C LYS A 145 26.25 -43.13 -7.15
N ALA A 146 27.55 -42.88 -7.13
CA ALA A 146 28.30 -42.53 -8.32
C ALA A 146 28.68 -43.80 -9.10
N ILE A 147 28.49 -43.75 -10.42
CA ILE A 147 28.89 -44.77 -11.37
C ILE A 147 29.98 -44.16 -12.27
N SER A 148 31.12 -44.86 -12.34
CA SER A 148 32.18 -44.52 -13.25
C SER A 148 32.72 -45.83 -13.86
N GLU A 149 32.12 -46.24 -14.93
CA GLU A 149 32.40 -47.51 -15.59
C GLU A 149 32.43 -47.33 -17.12
N ASN A 150 33.43 -47.95 -17.79
CA ASN A 150 33.57 -47.90 -19.23
C ASN A 150 33.60 -46.48 -19.86
N GLY A 151 34.07 -45.48 -19.09
CA GLY A 151 34.14 -44.11 -19.53
C GLY A 151 32.81 -43.35 -19.42
N VAL A 152 31.80 -43.96 -18.82
CA VAL A 152 30.50 -43.37 -18.53
C VAL A 152 30.48 -42.89 -17.08
N GLU A 153 30.21 -41.61 -16.90
CA GLU A 153 30.01 -40.98 -15.60
C GLU A 153 28.50 -40.79 -15.37
N ALA A 154 27.97 -41.29 -14.29
CA ALA A 154 26.56 -41.14 -13.94
C ALA A 154 26.32 -41.16 -12.42
N LEU A 155 25.15 -40.67 -11.98
CA LEU A 155 24.63 -40.86 -10.62
C LEU A 155 23.41 -41.76 -10.68
N GLU A 156 23.38 -42.79 -9.84
CA GLU A 156 22.20 -43.59 -9.54
C GLU A 156 21.48 -42.96 -8.33
N VAL A 157 20.20 -42.65 -8.49
CA VAL A 157 19.37 -42.04 -7.44
C VAL A 157 18.12 -42.89 -7.19
N SER A 158 17.82 -43.13 -5.91
CA SER A 158 16.60 -43.78 -5.47
C SER A 158 15.46 -42.78 -5.37
N GLY A 159 14.30 -43.09 -5.94
CA GLY A 159 13.13 -42.21 -5.82
C GLY A 159 12.11 -42.39 -6.95
N VAL A 160 11.03 -41.61 -6.85
CA VAL A 160 9.99 -41.56 -7.88
C VAL A 160 10.38 -40.48 -8.90
N TYR A 161 10.54 -40.85 -10.16
CA TYR A 161 11.04 -40.01 -11.24
C TYR A 161 10.37 -38.61 -11.30
N ASP A 162 9.03 -38.58 -11.33
CA ASP A 162 8.29 -37.31 -11.49
C ASP A 162 8.46 -36.37 -10.26
N LYS A 163 8.58 -36.93 -9.07
CA LYS A 163 8.89 -36.16 -7.85
C LYS A 163 10.32 -35.65 -7.85
N PHE A 164 11.26 -36.49 -8.29
CA PHE A 164 12.66 -36.13 -8.40
C PHE A 164 12.87 -34.97 -9.35
N MET A 165 12.24 -34.99 -10.53
CA MET A 165 12.38 -33.94 -11.55
C MET A 165 12.03 -32.55 -11.04
N THR A 166 11.08 -32.43 -10.11
CA THR A 166 10.61 -31.15 -9.58
C THR A 166 11.14 -30.81 -8.19
N MET A 167 11.99 -31.67 -7.63
CA MET A 167 12.54 -31.50 -6.29
C MET A 167 13.52 -30.32 -6.24
N PRO A 168 13.39 -29.38 -5.26
CA PRO A 168 14.38 -28.32 -5.08
C PRO A 168 15.72 -28.92 -4.66
N LEU A 169 16.78 -28.58 -5.39
CA LEU A 169 18.15 -28.97 -5.08
C LEU A 169 18.91 -27.94 -4.24
N GLY A 170 18.40 -26.71 -4.14
CA GLY A 170 19.03 -25.57 -3.50
C GLY A 170 19.59 -24.56 -4.51
N ILE A 171 20.21 -23.51 -3.98
CA ILE A 171 20.83 -22.44 -4.78
C ILE A 171 22.22 -22.86 -5.23
N PHE A 172 22.45 -22.91 -6.52
CA PHE A 172 23.75 -23.29 -7.07
C PHE A 172 24.73 -22.12 -7.04
N THR A 173 25.88 -22.34 -6.40
CA THR A 173 27.00 -21.40 -6.26
C THR A 173 27.53 -20.90 -7.61
N ASN A 174 27.60 -21.79 -8.60
CA ASN A 174 28.07 -21.44 -9.95
C ASN A 174 27.13 -20.45 -10.64
N THR A 175 25.81 -20.60 -10.48
CA THR A 175 24.83 -19.66 -11.01
C THR A 175 24.95 -18.28 -10.34
N VAL A 176 25.16 -18.24 -9.02
CA VAL A 176 25.40 -17.00 -8.27
C VAL A 176 26.65 -16.27 -8.74
N LYS A 177 27.78 -17.00 -8.86
CA LYS A 177 29.05 -16.45 -9.38
C LYS A 177 28.90 -15.91 -10.81
N ARG A 178 28.24 -16.65 -11.69
CA ARG A 178 28.03 -16.24 -13.08
C ARG A 178 27.21 -14.97 -13.17
N ALA A 179 26.09 -14.89 -12.45
CA ALA A 179 25.27 -13.68 -12.40
C ALA A 179 26.07 -12.47 -11.87
N GLY A 180 26.83 -12.63 -10.78
CA GLY A 180 27.68 -11.59 -10.21
C GLY A 180 28.81 -11.14 -11.15
N SER A 181 29.44 -12.07 -11.88
CA SER A 181 30.54 -11.75 -12.81
C SER A 181 30.13 -10.88 -14.00
N HIS A 182 28.84 -10.95 -14.42
CA HIS A 182 28.29 -10.07 -15.44
C HIS A 182 27.89 -8.67 -14.92
N GLY A 183 28.19 -8.35 -13.66
CA GLY A 183 28.00 -7.04 -13.08
C GLY A 183 26.63 -6.83 -12.45
N PHE A 184 25.77 -7.85 -12.38
CA PHE A 184 24.48 -7.79 -11.71
C PHE A 184 24.60 -8.02 -10.21
N TYR A 185 23.70 -7.41 -9.44
CA TYR A 185 23.38 -7.93 -8.12
C TYR A 185 22.60 -9.23 -8.25
N VAL A 186 22.58 -10.02 -7.17
CA VAL A 186 21.93 -11.33 -7.15
C VAL A 186 20.91 -11.38 -6.05
N VAL A 187 19.66 -11.66 -6.41
CA VAL A 187 18.56 -11.87 -5.48
C VAL A 187 18.26 -13.37 -5.42
N LEU A 188 18.54 -13.99 -4.28
CA LEU A 188 18.36 -15.43 -4.11
C LEU A 188 16.89 -15.76 -3.82
N ARG A 189 16.41 -16.86 -4.40
CA ARG A 189 15.04 -17.34 -4.22
C ARG A 189 15.00 -18.81 -3.76
N PRO A 190 15.43 -19.10 -2.50
CA PRO A 190 15.39 -20.46 -1.99
C PRO A 190 13.96 -20.92 -1.67
N ALA A 191 13.68 -22.21 -1.94
CA ALA A 191 12.48 -22.90 -1.50
C ALA A 191 12.73 -23.62 -0.17
N ASN A 192 11.73 -23.76 0.67
CA ASN A 192 11.83 -24.58 1.86
C ASN A 192 11.81 -26.06 1.50
N VAL A 193 12.77 -26.81 2.05
CA VAL A 193 12.79 -28.27 2.00
C VAL A 193 12.44 -28.77 3.41
N ALA A 194 11.33 -29.49 3.53
CA ALA A 194 10.87 -30.00 4.82
C ALA A 194 11.92 -30.96 5.41
N HIS A 195 12.26 -30.77 6.68
CA HIS A 195 13.26 -31.56 7.40
C HIS A 195 14.65 -31.59 6.75
N ALA A 196 15.02 -30.50 6.03
CA ALA A 196 16.36 -30.39 5.49
C ALA A 196 17.41 -30.47 6.62
N PRO A 197 18.52 -31.19 6.40
CA PRO A 197 19.59 -31.26 7.39
C PRO A 197 20.29 -29.90 7.53
N LYS A 198 20.93 -29.68 8.67
CA LYS A 198 21.67 -28.43 8.90
C LYS A 198 22.70 -28.14 7.80
N ALA A 199 23.37 -29.17 7.30
CA ALA A 199 24.34 -29.05 6.22
C ALA A 199 23.77 -28.39 4.95
N PHE A 200 22.48 -28.60 4.65
CA PHE A 200 21.79 -27.93 3.52
C PHE A 200 21.56 -26.43 3.81
N ILE A 201 21.33 -26.06 5.07
CA ILE A 201 21.22 -24.64 5.47
C ILE A 201 22.60 -23.97 5.42
N ASP A 202 23.67 -24.67 5.84
CA ASP A 202 25.03 -24.16 5.80
C ASP A 202 25.49 -23.97 4.33
N ASP A 203 25.12 -24.90 3.44
CA ASP A 203 25.39 -24.81 2.01
C ASP A 203 24.70 -23.62 1.34
N PHE A 204 23.47 -23.30 1.71
CA PHE A 204 22.82 -22.06 1.29
C PHE A 204 23.67 -20.82 1.62
N PHE A 205 24.29 -20.79 2.80
CA PHE A 205 25.18 -19.67 3.15
C PHE A 205 26.48 -19.68 2.35
N HIS A 206 26.98 -20.84 1.93
CA HIS A 206 28.09 -20.90 0.96
C HIS A 206 27.69 -20.27 -0.38
N ALA A 207 26.48 -20.52 -0.85
CA ALA A 207 25.96 -19.86 -2.06
C ALA A 207 25.77 -18.34 -1.87
N VAL A 208 25.30 -17.90 -0.68
CA VAL A 208 25.23 -16.48 -0.31
C VAL A 208 26.60 -15.83 -0.35
N ASP A 209 27.61 -16.46 0.22
CA ASP A 209 28.99 -15.94 0.34
C ASP A 209 29.79 -16.09 -0.98
N ALA A 210 29.21 -16.74 -1.99
CA ALA A 210 29.86 -16.96 -3.29
C ALA A 210 30.03 -15.68 -4.12
N SER A 211 29.31 -14.62 -3.80
CA SER A 211 29.43 -13.32 -4.44
C SER A 211 29.13 -12.19 -3.45
N ASP A 212 29.94 -11.15 -3.47
CA ASP A 212 29.72 -9.90 -2.73
C ASP A 212 28.54 -9.07 -3.26
N LYS A 213 27.92 -9.53 -4.35
CA LYS A 213 26.79 -8.87 -5.01
C LYS A 213 25.44 -9.42 -4.62
N VAL A 214 25.35 -10.35 -3.67
CA VAL A 214 24.04 -10.80 -3.15
C VAL A 214 23.36 -9.62 -2.47
N SER A 215 22.17 -9.24 -2.96
CA SER A 215 21.47 -8.02 -2.56
C SER A 215 20.21 -8.30 -1.72
N GLY A 216 19.65 -9.50 -1.79
CA GLY A 216 18.43 -9.85 -1.03
C GLY A 216 18.02 -11.30 -1.19
N VAL A 217 17.11 -11.75 -0.31
CA VAL A 217 16.55 -13.10 -0.34
C VAL A 217 15.03 -13.04 -0.38
N ILE A 218 14.42 -13.67 -1.38
CA ILE A 218 12.97 -13.81 -1.56
C ILE A 218 12.61 -15.28 -1.37
N PHE A 219 11.84 -15.63 -0.37
CA PHE A 219 11.44 -17.02 -0.18
C PHE A 219 10.42 -17.46 -1.21
N GLN A 220 10.51 -18.72 -1.67
CA GLN A 220 9.56 -19.33 -2.57
C GLN A 220 8.45 -20.09 -1.81
N GLY A 221 7.26 -20.14 -2.38
CA GLY A 221 6.17 -20.93 -1.84
C GLY A 221 5.52 -20.33 -0.60
N LYS A 222 4.92 -21.18 0.24
CA LYS A 222 4.10 -20.77 1.38
C LYS A 222 4.86 -20.73 2.73
N GLU A 223 6.12 -21.08 2.72
CA GLU A 223 6.97 -21.17 3.90
C GLU A 223 8.30 -20.48 3.66
N VAL A 224 8.90 -19.89 4.69
CA VAL A 224 10.26 -19.34 4.62
C VAL A 224 11.29 -20.45 4.59
N PHE A 225 12.46 -20.22 3.99
CA PHE A 225 13.57 -21.17 4.00
C PHE A 225 14.02 -21.49 5.44
N GLY A 226 14.17 -22.77 5.73
CA GLY A 226 14.49 -23.28 7.07
C GLY A 226 13.29 -23.25 8.05
N TYR A 227 12.05 -23.18 7.54
CA TYR A 227 10.82 -23.08 8.34
C TYR A 227 10.74 -24.15 9.42
N LYS A 228 10.34 -23.71 10.60
CA LYS A 228 10.27 -24.29 11.93
C LYS A 228 11.63 -24.55 12.60
N GLU A 229 12.59 -25.15 11.93
CA GLU A 229 13.79 -25.64 12.59
C GLU A 229 14.93 -24.62 12.60
N TYR A 230 15.19 -23.97 11.45
CA TYR A 230 16.34 -23.09 11.23
C TYR A 230 15.97 -21.63 10.89
N GLN A 231 14.70 -21.26 10.90
CA GLN A 231 14.28 -19.92 10.50
C GLN A 231 14.96 -18.77 11.25
N LYS A 232 15.24 -18.96 12.55
CA LYS A 232 15.97 -17.98 13.36
C LYS A 232 17.43 -17.88 12.94
N GLU A 233 18.08 -19.01 12.72
CA GLU A 233 19.47 -19.07 12.27
C GLU A 233 19.65 -18.45 10.89
N VAL A 234 18.74 -18.76 9.97
CA VAL A 234 18.73 -18.16 8.61
C VAL A 234 18.53 -16.65 8.70
N SER A 235 17.58 -16.18 9.49
CA SER A 235 17.33 -14.75 9.67
C SER A 235 18.53 -14.01 10.23
N GLN A 236 19.16 -14.55 11.28
CA GLN A 236 20.34 -13.96 11.92
C GLN A 236 21.55 -14.01 10.98
N GLY A 237 21.74 -15.11 10.25
CA GLY A 237 22.83 -15.27 9.29
C GLY A 237 22.76 -14.28 8.13
N LEU A 238 21.55 -13.99 7.64
CA LEU A 238 21.30 -12.95 6.63
C LEU A 238 21.55 -11.54 7.18
N ASN A 239 21.07 -11.27 8.41
CA ASN A 239 21.27 -9.97 9.05
C ASN A 239 22.75 -9.66 9.33
N GLN A 240 23.55 -10.66 9.77
CA GLN A 240 25.01 -10.53 9.94
C GLN A 240 25.73 -10.16 8.64
N ARG A 241 25.20 -10.56 7.50
CA ARG A 241 25.73 -10.26 6.16
C ARG A 241 25.14 -9.00 5.54
N HIS A 242 24.29 -8.28 6.28
CA HIS A 242 23.56 -7.12 5.79
C HIS A 242 22.75 -7.40 4.50
N ILE A 243 22.17 -8.61 4.43
CA ILE A 243 21.33 -9.03 3.31
C ILE A 243 19.86 -8.96 3.78
N PRO A 244 19.04 -8.11 3.18
CA PRO A 244 17.64 -7.97 3.57
C PRO A 244 16.80 -9.18 3.15
N ILE A 245 15.82 -9.51 3.97
CA ILE A 245 14.73 -10.40 3.59
C ILE A 245 13.74 -9.57 2.76
N VAL A 246 13.30 -10.11 1.63
CA VAL A 246 12.42 -9.42 0.71
C VAL A 246 10.99 -9.94 0.82
N MET A 247 10.06 -9.04 1.07
CA MET A 247 8.63 -9.36 1.20
C MET A 247 7.88 -9.00 -0.08
N ILE A 248 7.22 -9.98 -0.68
CA ILE A 248 6.40 -9.77 -1.88
C ILE A 248 5.07 -9.15 -1.46
N GLU A 249 4.71 -8.01 -2.06
CA GLU A 249 3.39 -7.40 -1.86
C GLU A 249 2.28 -8.34 -2.34
N ALA A 250 1.24 -8.52 -1.53
CA ALA A 250 0.10 -9.35 -1.90
C ALA A 250 -0.65 -8.78 -3.12
N GLN A 251 -1.26 -9.64 -3.94
CA GLN A 251 -2.04 -9.22 -5.12
C GLN A 251 -3.20 -8.28 -4.77
N SER A 252 -3.75 -8.42 -3.57
CA SER A 252 -4.77 -7.50 -3.02
C SER A 252 -4.22 -6.09 -2.72
N GLN A 253 -2.91 -5.89 -2.84
CA GLN A 253 -2.18 -4.70 -2.42
C GLN A 253 -2.37 -4.35 -0.93
N LEU A 254 -2.69 -5.33 -0.10
CA LEU A 254 -2.80 -5.22 1.36
C LEU A 254 -1.85 -6.22 1.99
N GLY A 255 -0.82 -5.70 2.69
CA GLY A 255 0.20 -6.54 3.30
C GLY A 255 1.15 -7.18 2.28
N PHE A 256 1.54 -8.38 2.57
CA PHE A 256 2.47 -9.20 1.77
C PHE A 256 1.89 -10.60 1.55
N GLU A 257 2.43 -11.32 0.58
CA GLU A 257 2.04 -12.73 0.33
C GLU A 257 2.30 -13.56 1.60
N PRO A 258 1.30 -14.27 2.11
CA PRO A 258 1.42 -15.00 3.37
C PRO A 258 2.43 -16.15 3.24
N GLN A 259 3.50 -16.10 4.06
CA GLN A 259 4.48 -17.18 4.19
C GLN A 259 4.64 -17.52 5.67
N ALA A 260 4.54 -18.82 5.99
CA ALA A 260 4.71 -19.28 7.35
C ALA A 260 6.16 -19.03 7.83
N GLY A 261 6.31 -18.41 9.00
CA GLY A 261 7.60 -18.04 9.59
C GLY A 261 8.12 -16.64 9.21
N LEU A 262 7.56 -15.96 8.19
CA LEU A 262 8.10 -14.69 7.70
C LEU A 262 8.07 -13.57 8.77
N LEU A 263 6.99 -13.45 9.54
CA LEU A 263 6.89 -12.45 10.62
C LEU A 263 7.89 -12.68 11.73
N ASP A 264 8.21 -13.93 12.03
CA ASP A 264 9.20 -14.27 13.06
C ASP A 264 10.62 -14.00 12.56
N MET A 265 10.90 -14.31 11.29
CA MET A 265 12.18 -13.95 10.66
C MET A 265 12.39 -12.44 10.61
N ALA A 266 11.34 -11.68 10.29
CA ALA A 266 11.39 -10.23 10.29
C ALA A 266 11.79 -9.64 11.65
N ARG A 267 11.28 -10.21 12.75
CA ARG A 267 11.67 -9.81 14.12
C ARG A 267 13.12 -10.18 14.45
N HIS A 268 13.58 -11.34 13.99
CA HIS A 268 14.95 -11.80 14.24
C HIS A 268 16.00 -11.13 13.37
N SER A 269 15.59 -10.47 12.28
CA SER A 269 16.44 -9.64 11.42
C SER A 269 16.43 -8.17 11.79
N ASP A 270 15.88 -7.79 12.96
CA ASP A 270 15.70 -6.40 13.37
C ASP A 270 14.97 -5.54 12.30
N TYR A 271 14.00 -6.17 11.60
CA TYR A 271 13.25 -5.56 10.51
C TYR A 271 14.11 -5.10 9.32
N HIS A 272 15.25 -5.75 9.09
CA HIS A 272 16.07 -5.53 7.90
C HIS A 272 15.41 -6.15 6.66
N LEU A 273 14.41 -5.45 6.14
CA LEU A 273 13.48 -5.95 5.14
C LEU A 273 13.32 -4.96 3.97
N VAL A 274 13.00 -5.51 2.81
CA VAL A 274 12.64 -4.74 1.61
C VAL A 274 11.28 -5.19 1.10
N ARG A 275 10.44 -4.22 0.69
CA ARG A 275 9.19 -4.51 -0.02
C ARG A 275 9.43 -4.67 -1.50
N LEU A 276 8.86 -5.72 -2.07
CA LEU A 276 8.94 -6.04 -3.49
C LEU A 276 7.56 -6.03 -4.12
N TYR A 277 7.47 -5.44 -5.31
CA TYR A 277 6.32 -5.58 -6.18
C TYR A 277 6.62 -6.59 -7.30
N ALA A 278 5.73 -7.57 -7.44
CA ALA A 278 5.74 -8.53 -8.53
C ALA A 278 4.39 -8.50 -9.24
N MET A 279 4.38 -8.08 -10.50
CA MET A 279 3.17 -8.13 -11.33
C MET A 279 2.91 -9.58 -11.76
N SER A 280 1.67 -10.02 -11.72
CA SER A 280 1.32 -11.34 -12.23
C SER A 280 1.43 -11.41 -13.76
N LYS A 281 1.78 -12.60 -14.30
CA LYS A 281 1.83 -12.81 -15.76
C LYS A 281 0.48 -12.53 -16.43
N ASP A 282 -0.62 -12.86 -15.77
CA ASP A 282 -1.99 -12.63 -16.26
C ASP A 282 -2.37 -11.13 -16.29
N GLU A 283 -1.80 -10.33 -15.40
CA GLU A 283 -1.97 -8.88 -15.41
C GLU A 283 -1.13 -8.26 -16.54
N LEU A 284 0.13 -8.67 -16.69
CA LEU A 284 1.04 -8.14 -17.70
C LEU A 284 0.48 -8.29 -19.12
N ILE A 285 -0.12 -9.44 -19.45
CA ILE A 285 -0.70 -9.70 -20.78
C ILE A 285 -1.81 -8.71 -21.14
N LYS A 286 -2.50 -8.16 -20.16
CA LYS A 286 -3.61 -7.20 -20.36
C LYS A 286 -3.13 -5.76 -20.51
N LEU A 287 -1.87 -5.48 -20.25
CA LEU A 287 -1.28 -4.15 -20.24
C LEU A 287 -0.32 -3.96 -21.42
N ASN A 288 -0.33 -2.77 -22.01
CA ASN A 288 0.74 -2.40 -22.92
C ASN A 288 2.01 -2.01 -22.12
N GLN A 289 3.15 -1.90 -22.81
CA GLN A 289 4.44 -1.63 -22.16
C GLN A 289 4.44 -0.34 -21.32
N LYS A 290 3.77 0.74 -21.79
CA LYS A 290 3.68 2.01 -21.07
C LYS A 290 2.84 1.90 -19.80
N GLU A 291 1.76 1.13 -19.85
CA GLU A 291 0.88 0.87 -18.71
C GLU A 291 1.56 -0.03 -17.68
N ALA A 292 2.26 -1.07 -18.13
CA ALA A 292 3.06 -1.93 -17.26
C ALA A 292 4.15 -1.11 -16.53
N ALA A 293 4.91 -0.29 -17.28
CA ALA A 293 5.91 0.59 -16.68
C ALA A 293 5.32 1.58 -15.66
N ALA A 294 4.17 2.18 -15.98
CA ALA A 294 3.47 3.08 -15.05
C ALA A 294 3.06 2.35 -13.76
N ARG A 295 2.62 1.09 -13.85
CA ARG A 295 2.18 0.32 -12.70
C ARG A 295 3.33 0.04 -11.72
N PHE A 296 4.50 -0.33 -12.21
CA PHE A 296 5.72 -0.50 -11.39
C PHE A 296 6.13 0.82 -10.74
N TYR A 297 6.29 1.86 -11.53
CA TYR A 297 6.64 3.19 -11.06
C TYR A 297 5.70 3.72 -9.96
N ILE A 298 4.37 3.60 -10.14
CA ILE A 298 3.39 4.03 -9.13
C ILE A 298 3.56 3.21 -7.84
N SER A 299 3.92 1.92 -7.94
CA SER A 299 4.15 1.09 -6.75
C SER A 299 5.33 1.59 -5.92
N ASP A 300 6.39 2.01 -6.57
CA ASP A 300 7.60 2.52 -5.92
C ASP A 300 7.32 3.83 -5.16
N ILE A 301 6.58 4.75 -5.80
CA ILE A 301 6.27 6.06 -5.21
C ILE A 301 5.19 5.96 -4.13
N GLU A 302 4.08 5.27 -4.41
CA GLU A 302 2.91 5.30 -3.52
C GLU A 302 2.96 4.28 -2.39
N ARG A 303 3.79 3.23 -2.48
CA ARG A 303 3.77 2.11 -1.54
C ARG A 303 5.12 1.74 -0.94
N ASN A 304 6.11 2.62 -1.06
CA ASN A 304 7.47 2.39 -0.53
C ASN A 304 8.08 1.06 -1.02
N ILE A 305 7.79 0.64 -2.24
CA ILE A 305 8.45 -0.49 -2.89
C ILE A 305 9.89 -0.06 -3.26
N ARG A 306 10.85 -0.92 -2.99
CA ARG A 306 12.27 -0.69 -3.33
C ARG A 306 12.89 -1.83 -4.13
N MET A 307 12.09 -2.83 -4.48
CA MET A 307 12.50 -3.91 -5.37
C MET A 307 11.35 -4.26 -6.31
N ASN A 308 11.63 -4.37 -7.60
CA ASN A 308 10.68 -4.74 -8.63
C ASN A 308 11.11 -6.05 -9.30
N LEU A 309 10.28 -7.08 -9.23
CA LEU A 309 10.48 -8.32 -9.95
C LEU A 309 9.65 -8.32 -11.23
N PHE A 310 10.34 -8.23 -12.36
CA PHE A 310 9.71 -8.09 -13.67
C PHE A 310 9.32 -9.43 -14.28
N PRO A 311 8.04 -9.65 -14.58
CA PRO A 311 7.60 -10.79 -15.40
C PRO A 311 7.93 -10.54 -16.87
N SER A 312 8.06 -11.63 -17.64
CA SER A 312 8.32 -11.58 -19.07
C SER A 312 7.02 -11.61 -19.87
N TYR A 313 6.93 -10.76 -20.91
CA TYR A 313 6.01 -10.98 -22.01
C TYR A 313 6.35 -12.32 -22.70
N LYS A 314 5.34 -13.02 -23.19
CA LYS A 314 5.52 -14.29 -23.89
C LYS A 314 5.60 -14.15 -25.41
N PHE A 315 5.39 -12.96 -25.93
CA PHE A 315 5.37 -12.66 -27.37
C PHE A 315 6.01 -11.30 -27.64
N ALA A 316 6.62 -11.21 -28.81
CA ALA A 316 7.25 -9.99 -29.29
C ALA A 316 6.19 -8.94 -29.65
N LEU A 317 6.49 -7.66 -29.41
CA LEU A 317 5.63 -6.52 -29.70
C LEU A 317 6.36 -5.50 -30.56
N ASP A 318 5.62 -4.76 -31.36
CA ASP A 318 6.11 -3.60 -32.13
C ASP A 318 7.32 -3.90 -33.05
N GLY A 319 7.41 -5.12 -33.59
CA GLY A 319 8.50 -5.53 -34.49
C GLY A 319 9.85 -5.74 -33.78
N LYS A 320 9.88 -5.76 -32.46
CA LYS A 320 11.05 -6.06 -31.63
C LYS A 320 11.16 -7.56 -31.40
N THR A 321 12.33 -8.03 -30.96
CA THR A 321 12.48 -9.38 -30.44
C THR A 321 11.75 -9.51 -29.06
N LEU A 322 11.63 -10.72 -28.54
CA LEU A 322 11.03 -10.97 -27.22
C LEU A 322 11.86 -10.28 -26.13
N SER A 323 13.17 -10.42 -26.18
CA SER A 323 14.10 -9.80 -25.22
C SER A 323 14.09 -8.27 -25.31
N GLU A 324 14.05 -7.69 -26.50
CA GLU A 324 13.93 -6.25 -26.71
C GLU A 324 12.57 -5.72 -26.20
N THR A 325 11.49 -6.50 -26.36
CA THR A 325 10.17 -6.16 -25.84
C THR A 325 10.20 -6.06 -24.32
N ASN A 326 10.81 -7.06 -23.66
CA ASN A 326 10.95 -7.09 -22.21
C ASN A 326 11.89 -5.99 -21.70
N ALA A 327 13.01 -5.76 -22.36
CA ALA A 327 13.94 -4.71 -21.99
C ALA A 327 13.33 -3.31 -22.11
N ALA A 328 12.50 -3.06 -23.12
CA ALA A 328 11.90 -1.77 -23.39
C ALA A 328 10.92 -1.30 -22.29
N TYR A 329 10.07 -2.18 -21.75
CA TYR A 329 9.17 -1.75 -20.66
C TYR A 329 9.94 -1.55 -19.34
N ILE A 330 11.00 -2.32 -19.11
CA ILE A 330 11.89 -2.16 -17.95
C ILE A 330 12.61 -0.79 -18.02
N ALA A 331 13.14 -0.44 -19.20
CA ALA A 331 13.73 0.88 -19.44
C ALA A 331 12.71 2.01 -19.15
N GLY A 332 11.45 1.82 -19.53
CA GLY A 332 10.38 2.77 -19.23
C GLY A 332 10.12 2.95 -17.73
N VAL A 333 10.35 1.93 -16.89
CA VAL A 333 10.31 2.07 -15.42
C VAL A 333 11.51 2.86 -14.93
N ARG A 334 12.74 2.49 -15.35
CA ARG A 334 13.95 3.21 -15.00
C ARG A 334 13.81 4.71 -15.28
N ASP A 335 13.47 5.06 -16.51
CA ASP A 335 13.40 6.45 -16.95
C ASP A 335 12.38 7.27 -16.11
N ARG A 336 11.26 6.66 -15.72
CA ARG A 336 10.27 7.29 -14.83
C ARG A 336 10.80 7.47 -13.42
N LEU A 337 11.51 6.48 -12.87
CA LEU A 337 12.10 6.56 -11.52
C LEU A 337 13.17 7.65 -11.45
N GLU A 338 14.11 7.68 -12.41
CA GLU A 338 15.19 8.66 -12.47
C GLU A 338 14.64 10.10 -12.66
N ASN A 339 13.61 10.28 -13.49
CA ASN A 339 12.94 11.56 -13.67
C ASN A 339 12.26 12.09 -12.39
N HIS A 340 11.94 11.18 -11.43
CA HIS A 340 11.35 11.56 -10.15
C HIS A 340 12.36 11.57 -9.00
N GLY A 341 13.66 11.49 -9.30
CA GLY A 341 14.72 11.60 -8.31
C GLY A 341 15.06 10.31 -7.57
N PHE A 342 14.52 9.17 -8.00
CA PHE A 342 14.97 7.86 -7.53
C PHE A 342 16.24 7.44 -8.24
N SER A 343 17.10 6.72 -7.54
CA SER A 343 18.23 6.02 -8.16
C SER A 343 17.87 4.56 -8.44
N VAL A 344 18.51 3.97 -9.45
CA VAL A 344 18.34 2.57 -9.80
C VAL A 344 19.64 1.82 -9.48
N GLY A 345 19.54 0.78 -8.64
CA GLY A 345 20.73 0.06 -8.13
C GLY A 345 20.34 -1.02 -7.12
N LYS A 346 21.22 -1.32 -6.16
CA LYS A 346 20.90 -2.20 -5.02
C LYS A 346 19.80 -1.54 -4.19
N ALA A 347 18.75 -2.29 -3.82
CA ALA A 347 17.64 -1.79 -3.03
C ALA A 347 18.11 -1.13 -1.74
N SER A 348 17.64 0.09 -1.49
CA SER A 348 17.83 0.71 -0.18
C SER A 348 16.87 0.10 0.83
N VAL A 349 17.39 -0.19 2.01
CA VAL A 349 16.62 -0.69 3.15
C VAL A 349 16.26 0.49 4.04
N MET A 350 15.02 0.55 4.50
CA MET A 350 14.60 1.53 5.50
C MET A 350 15.12 1.11 6.87
N ASP A 351 15.73 2.05 7.59
CA ASP A 351 16.15 1.80 8.96
C ASP A 351 14.95 1.46 9.86
N ALA A 352 15.15 0.54 10.80
CA ALA A 352 14.13 0.15 11.77
C ALA A 352 13.78 1.33 12.69
N TYR A 353 12.74 2.06 12.35
CA TYR A 353 12.29 3.24 13.08
C TYR A 353 11.17 2.89 14.07
N PHE A 354 11.38 3.28 15.32
CA PHE A 354 10.38 3.25 16.39
C PHE A 354 10.38 4.60 17.10
N PRO A 355 9.27 5.35 17.11
CA PRO A 355 9.21 6.62 17.81
C PRO A 355 9.51 6.49 19.30
N GLU A 356 10.15 7.50 19.86
CA GLU A 356 10.41 7.56 21.29
C GLU A 356 9.11 7.50 22.10
N LYS A 357 9.09 6.63 23.12
CA LYS A 357 7.89 6.38 23.94
C LYS A 357 7.30 7.66 24.56
N PRO A 358 8.09 8.60 25.16
CA PRO A 358 7.53 9.83 25.72
C PRO A 358 6.87 10.73 24.67
N LEU A 359 7.49 10.84 23.49
CA LEU A 359 6.95 11.67 22.41
C LEU A 359 5.63 11.10 21.89
N ARG A 360 5.56 9.77 21.75
CA ARG A 360 4.32 9.07 21.38
C ARG A 360 3.22 9.23 22.43
N ALA A 361 3.58 9.21 23.74
CA ALA A 361 2.66 9.48 24.84
C ALA A 361 2.04 10.89 24.75
N VAL A 362 2.84 11.92 24.44
CA VAL A 362 2.33 13.28 24.22
C VAL A 362 1.35 13.33 23.02
N ALA A 363 1.66 12.64 21.94
CA ALA A 363 0.75 12.56 20.79
C ALA A 363 -0.56 11.83 21.15
N MET A 364 -0.49 10.77 21.97
CA MET A 364 -1.66 10.06 22.50
C MET A 364 -2.53 10.98 23.36
N ALA A 365 -1.94 11.77 24.25
CA ALA A 365 -2.68 12.73 25.08
C ALA A 365 -3.48 13.71 24.22
N GLY A 366 -2.90 14.25 23.16
CA GLY A 366 -3.62 15.09 22.20
C GLY A 366 -4.75 14.39 21.47
N ALA A 367 -4.57 13.11 21.08
CA ALA A 367 -5.61 12.33 20.45
C ALA A 367 -6.78 12.05 21.41
N VAL A 368 -6.51 11.74 22.69
CA VAL A 368 -7.52 11.61 23.74
C VAL A 368 -8.30 12.92 23.89
N SER A 369 -7.60 14.07 23.98
CA SER A 369 -8.24 15.38 24.07
C SER A 369 -9.14 15.70 22.87
N LEU A 370 -8.76 15.28 21.65
CA LEU A 370 -9.57 15.42 20.44
C LEU A 370 -10.85 14.57 20.50
N ILE A 371 -10.74 13.35 20.99
CA ILE A 371 -11.89 12.46 21.20
C ILE A 371 -12.83 13.05 22.27
N VAL A 372 -12.29 13.50 23.39
CA VAL A 372 -13.08 14.14 24.45
C VAL A 372 -13.75 15.42 23.94
N LEU A 373 -13.04 16.27 23.19
CA LEU A 373 -13.63 17.47 22.58
C LEU A 373 -14.83 17.10 21.69
N THR A 374 -14.69 16.06 20.87
CA THR A 374 -15.76 15.58 20.01
C THR A 374 -16.96 15.06 20.83
N LEU A 375 -16.70 14.32 21.90
CA LEU A 375 -17.74 13.85 22.82
C LEU A 375 -18.51 15.03 23.44
N LEU A 376 -17.80 16.09 23.87
CA LEU A 376 -18.44 17.27 24.42
C LEU A 376 -19.22 18.10 23.39
N LEU A 377 -18.84 18.05 22.11
CA LEU A 377 -19.60 18.63 21.00
C LEU A 377 -20.90 17.86 20.72
N LEU A 378 -20.85 16.53 20.82
CA LEU A 378 -22.00 15.65 20.61
C LEU A 378 -22.98 15.67 21.79
N ILE A 379 -22.45 15.76 23.02
CA ILE A 379 -23.23 15.68 24.26
C ILE A 379 -22.87 16.90 25.13
N PRO A 380 -23.41 18.09 24.83
CA PRO A 380 -23.00 19.35 25.48
C PRO A 380 -23.20 19.39 27.01
N HIS A 381 -24.15 18.62 27.56
CA HIS A 381 -24.35 18.59 29.01
C HIS A 381 -23.23 17.88 29.80
N LEU A 382 -22.44 17.03 29.12
CA LEU A 382 -21.22 16.43 29.70
C LEU A 382 -20.10 17.44 29.92
N SER A 383 -20.18 18.65 29.35
CA SER A 383 -19.12 19.66 29.47
C SER A 383 -18.82 20.09 30.90
N ARG A 384 -19.79 19.92 31.82
CA ARG A 384 -19.56 20.12 33.26
C ARG A 384 -18.57 19.12 33.87
N TYR A 385 -18.48 17.94 33.30
CA TYR A 385 -17.57 16.87 33.72
C TYR A 385 -16.32 16.77 32.80
N GLY A 386 -16.17 17.68 31.85
CA GLY A 386 -15.15 17.60 30.80
C GLY A 386 -13.73 17.40 31.33
N MET A 387 -13.34 18.08 32.43
CA MET A 387 -12.04 17.89 33.07
C MET A 387 -11.86 16.48 33.66
N VAL A 388 -12.90 15.91 34.23
CA VAL A 388 -12.85 14.55 34.81
C VAL A 388 -12.77 13.52 33.70
N ILE A 389 -13.54 13.68 32.64
CA ILE A 389 -13.53 12.78 31.46
C ILE A 389 -12.13 12.81 30.82
N GLU A 390 -11.56 14.00 30.65
CA GLU A 390 -10.20 14.17 30.12
C GLU A 390 -9.17 13.49 31.02
N ALA A 391 -9.19 13.75 32.32
CA ALA A 391 -8.23 13.15 33.26
C ALA A 391 -8.32 11.60 33.26
N VAL A 392 -9.53 11.04 33.25
CA VAL A 392 -9.74 9.59 33.21
C VAL A 392 -9.25 9.02 31.86
N GLY A 393 -9.54 9.71 30.75
CA GLY A 393 -9.09 9.32 29.43
C GLY A 393 -7.55 9.30 29.30
N LEU A 394 -6.90 10.37 29.80
CA LEU A 394 -5.44 10.48 29.79
C LEU A 394 -4.80 9.41 30.68
N ILE A 395 -5.21 9.31 31.94
CA ILE A 395 -4.64 8.31 32.87
C ILE A 395 -4.87 6.91 32.32
N GLY A 396 -6.07 6.61 31.82
CA GLY A 396 -6.38 5.30 31.24
C GLY A 396 -5.50 4.97 30.02
N ALA A 397 -5.34 5.91 29.11
CA ALA A 397 -4.48 5.72 27.93
C ALA A 397 -3.00 5.52 28.29
N GLU A 398 -2.47 6.37 29.20
CA GLU A 398 -1.07 6.27 29.64
C GLU A 398 -0.79 4.98 30.42
N VAL A 399 -1.69 4.55 31.30
CA VAL A 399 -1.57 3.29 32.02
C VAL A 399 -1.56 2.09 31.05
N LEU A 400 -2.48 2.07 30.08
CA LEU A 400 -2.51 1.01 29.07
C LEU A 400 -1.26 0.98 28.21
N TYR A 401 -0.69 2.14 27.90
CA TYR A 401 0.52 2.25 27.08
C TYR A 401 1.78 1.83 27.83
N TRP A 402 2.01 2.38 29.03
CA TRP A 402 3.25 2.17 29.78
C TRP A 402 3.31 0.84 30.53
N LEU A 403 2.18 0.38 31.10
CA LEU A 403 2.15 -0.80 31.93
C LEU A 403 1.73 -2.06 31.16
N LEU A 404 0.74 -1.94 30.26
CA LEU A 404 0.17 -3.11 29.58
C LEU A 404 0.70 -3.29 28.15
N HIS A 405 1.46 -2.31 27.62
CA HIS A 405 2.08 -2.37 26.28
C HIS A 405 1.10 -2.78 25.16
N VAL A 406 -0.14 -2.26 25.22
CA VAL A 406 -1.24 -2.67 24.34
C VAL A 406 -1.10 -1.96 22.99
N ASN A 407 -0.54 -2.62 21.99
CA ASN A 407 -0.37 -2.06 20.63
C ASN A 407 -1.68 -1.64 19.96
N ILE A 408 -2.78 -2.35 20.25
CA ILE A 408 -4.11 -2.02 19.71
C ILE A 408 -4.60 -0.63 20.18
N LEU A 409 -4.13 -0.14 21.33
CA LEU A 409 -4.47 1.20 21.83
C LEU A 409 -4.08 2.28 20.85
N LEU A 410 -2.87 2.20 20.27
CA LEU A 410 -2.39 3.18 19.28
C LEU A 410 -3.29 3.21 18.04
N GLN A 411 -3.71 2.04 17.58
CA GLN A 411 -4.64 1.93 16.45
C GLN A 411 -6.03 2.50 16.78
N LEU A 412 -6.53 2.27 18.00
CA LEU A 412 -7.81 2.83 18.46
C LEU A 412 -7.77 4.35 18.61
N LEU A 413 -6.69 4.91 19.16
CA LEU A 413 -6.51 6.35 19.27
C LEU A 413 -6.33 7.01 17.89
N ALA A 414 -5.59 6.37 16.98
CA ALA A 414 -5.47 6.82 15.60
C ALA A 414 -6.83 6.80 14.87
N LEU A 415 -7.63 5.74 15.10
CA LEU A 415 -9.01 5.65 14.59
C LEU A 415 -9.88 6.77 15.16
N GLY A 416 -9.82 6.97 16.48
CA GLY A 416 -10.52 8.07 17.15
C GLY A 416 -10.14 9.43 16.56
N ALA A 417 -8.86 9.69 16.39
CA ALA A 417 -8.37 10.93 15.78
C ALA A 417 -8.85 11.09 14.32
N ALA A 418 -8.79 10.03 13.53
CA ALA A 418 -9.26 10.05 12.14
C ALA A 418 -10.76 10.34 12.01
N VAL A 419 -11.57 9.81 12.92
CA VAL A 419 -13.01 10.04 12.96
C VAL A 419 -13.36 11.43 13.52
N CYS A 420 -12.69 11.83 14.60
CA CYS A 420 -13.04 13.07 15.34
C CYS A 420 -12.56 14.34 14.62
N THR A 421 -11.42 14.29 13.91
CA THR A 421 -10.88 15.44 13.19
C THR A 421 -11.87 16.09 12.24
N PRO A 422 -12.45 15.39 11.23
CA PRO A 422 -13.40 16.02 10.31
C PRO A 422 -14.66 16.52 11.01
N VAL A 423 -15.10 15.85 12.09
CA VAL A 423 -16.26 16.28 12.87
C VAL A 423 -15.99 17.61 13.58
N VAL A 424 -14.82 17.77 14.23
CA VAL A 424 -14.44 19.03 14.89
C VAL A 424 -14.25 20.14 13.86
N VAL A 425 -13.53 19.87 12.76
CA VAL A 425 -13.26 20.86 11.70
C VAL A 425 -14.57 21.37 11.09
N VAL A 426 -15.46 20.47 10.69
CA VAL A 426 -16.75 20.86 10.09
C VAL A 426 -17.69 21.48 11.13
N SER A 427 -17.58 21.12 12.42
CA SER A 427 -18.31 21.79 13.50
C SER A 427 -17.88 23.25 13.65
N LEU A 428 -16.61 23.59 13.45
CA LEU A 428 -16.14 24.99 13.41
C LEU A 428 -16.71 25.73 12.21
N PHE A 429 -16.76 25.08 11.05
CA PHE A 429 -17.43 25.63 9.87
C PHE A 429 -18.94 25.86 10.12
N LEU A 430 -19.62 24.93 10.75
CA LEU A 430 -21.03 25.10 11.13
C LEU A 430 -21.23 26.27 12.11
N GLN A 431 -20.29 26.50 13.03
CA GLN A 431 -20.33 27.67 13.92
C GLN A 431 -20.18 28.98 13.14
N TYR A 432 -19.32 29.00 12.11
CA TYR A 432 -19.22 30.15 11.19
C TYR A 432 -20.54 30.36 10.44
N CYS A 433 -21.14 29.30 9.89
CA CYS A 433 -22.45 29.36 9.23
C CYS A 433 -23.55 29.94 10.17
N LEU A 434 -23.57 29.52 11.43
CA LEU A 434 -24.55 30.04 12.41
C LEU A 434 -24.37 31.54 12.67
N LYS A 435 -23.15 32.06 12.71
CA LYS A 435 -22.88 33.50 12.86
C LYS A 435 -23.32 34.30 11.63
N LYS A 436 -23.38 33.68 10.48
CA LYS A 436 -23.71 34.31 9.19
C LYS A 436 -25.11 34.00 8.67
N LYS A 437 -25.93 33.22 9.40
CA LYS A 437 -27.25 32.73 8.92
C LYS A 437 -28.23 33.83 8.59
N ASP A 438 -28.13 35.01 9.22
CA ASP A 438 -29.04 36.14 9.04
C ASP A 438 -28.51 37.15 8.00
N THR A 439 -27.28 36.97 7.48
CA THR A 439 -26.70 37.82 6.43
C THR A 439 -27.37 37.54 5.09
N ALA A 440 -27.81 38.59 4.40
CA ALA A 440 -28.41 38.46 3.09
C ALA A 440 -27.37 38.38 1.96
N PHE A 441 -27.67 37.64 0.88
CA PHE A 441 -26.76 37.52 -0.25
C PHE A 441 -26.44 38.86 -0.91
N SER A 442 -27.38 39.82 -0.90
CA SER A 442 -27.19 41.18 -1.41
C SER A 442 -26.04 41.96 -0.76
N GLU A 443 -25.72 41.60 0.51
CA GLU A 443 -24.64 42.20 1.29
C GLU A 443 -23.27 41.52 1.00
N VAL A 444 -23.30 40.29 0.50
CA VAL A 444 -22.07 39.48 0.31
C VAL A 444 -21.56 39.57 -1.13
N GLY A 445 -22.40 39.36 -2.11
CA GLY A 445 -22.01 39.31 -3.51
C GLY A 445 -21.16 38.11 -3.86
N TRP A 446 -20.90 37.87 -5.16
CA TRP A 446 -20.21 36.69 -5.67
C TRP A 446 -18.72 36.65 -5.32
N GLY A 447 -18.03 37.80 -5.42
CA GLY A 447 -16.58 37.87 -5.12
C GLY A 447 -16.25 37.58 -3.66
N ARG A 448 -17.04 38.13 -2.73
CA ARG A 448 -16.86 37.88 -1.30
C ARG A 448 -17.24 36.46 -0.95
N LEU A 449 -18.32 35.90 -1.53
CA LEU A 449 -18.68 34.49 -1.36
C LEU A 449 -17.51 33.58 -1.74
N PHE A 450 -16.88 33.82 -2.90
CA PHE A 450 -15.72 33.03 -3.34
C PHE A 450 -14.55 33.17 -2.38
N GLY A 451 -14.16 34.40 -2.00
CA GLY A 451 -13.05 34.66 -1.09
C GLY A 451 -13.25 34.01 0.30
N GLU A 452 -14.46 34.16 0.88
CA GLU A 452 -14.82 33.50 2.14
C GLU A 452 -14.75 31.97 2.02
N SER A 453 -15.23 31.41 0.90
CA SER A 453 -15.20 29.96 0.65
C SER A 453 -13.78 29.42 0.55
N VAL A 454 -12.89 30.11 -0.14
CA VAL A 454 -11.47 29.73 -0.26
C VAL A 454 -10.80 29.78 1.13
N MET A 455 -10.99 30.88 1.87
CA MET A 455 -10.42 31.02 3.22
C MET A 455 -10.89 29.89 4.15
N ILE A 456 -12.17 29.54 4.13
CA ILE A 456 -12.73 28.47 4.94
C ILE A 456 -12.19 27.11 4.49
N LEU A 457 -12.11 26.85 3.16
CA LEU A 457 -11.54 25.61 2.65
C LEU A 457 -10.12 25.39 3.16
N TRP A 458 -9.25 26.39 3.00
CA TRP A 458 -7.86 26.29 3.43
C TRP A 458 -7.76 26.18 4.96
N GLY A 459 -8.57 26.91 5.71
CA GLY A 459 -8.64 26.81 7.17
C GLY A 459 -9.05 25.39 7.62
N CYS A 460 -10.12 24.84 7.04
CA CYS A 460 -10.56 23.48 7.33
C CYS A 460 -9.49 22.45 6.90
N GLY A 461 -8.89 22.63 5.73
CA GLY A 461 -7.87 21.73 5.20
C GLY A 461 -6.62 21.68 6.09
N ILE A 462 -6.10 22.83 6.52
CA ILE A 462 -4.97 22.91 7.44
C ILE A 462 -5.29 22.22 8.78
N LEU A 463 -6.48 22.45 9.33
CA LEU A 463 -6.90 21.77 10.56
C LEU A 463 -7.04 20.25 10.36
N SER A 464 -7.49 19.81 9.19
CA SER A 464 -7.54 18.38 8.86
C SER A 464 -6.14 17.78 8.72
N LEU A 465 -5.19 18.47 8.14
CA LEU A 465 -3.78 18.05 8.08
C LEU A 465 -3.13 18.00 9.47
N ILE A 466 -3.44 18.96 10.36
CA ILE A 466 -3.01 18.90 11.76
C ILE A 466 -3.58 17.64 12.45
N GLY A 467 -4.88 17.34 12.24
CA GLY A 467 -5.49 16.13 12.76
C GLY A 467 -4.90 14.84 12.18
N ALA A 468 -4.48 14.87 10.92
CA ALA A 468 -3.82 13.74 10.26
C ALA A 468 -2.45 13.42 10.87
N CYS A 469 -1.75 14.41 11.48
CA CYS A 469 -0.51 14.18 12.22
C CYS A 469 -0.69 13.21 13.41
N PHE A 470 -1.89 13.10 14.00
CA PHE A 470 -2.15 12.10 15.02
C PHE A 470 -2.15 10.70 14.43
N VAL A 471 -2.82 10.52 13.29
CA VAL A 471 -2.89 9.20 12.62
C VAL A 471 -1.49 8.77 12.20
N SER A 472 -0.77 9.65 11.50
CA SER A 472 0.60 9.39 11.06
C SER A 472 1.54 9.19 12.26
N GLY A 473 1.54 10.07 13.26
CA GLY A 473 2.46 10.03 14.39
C GLY A 473 2.28 8.79 15.29
N LEU A 474 1.03 8.44 15.59
CA LEU A 474 0.74 7.28 16.46
C LEU A 474 1.11 5.95 15.83
N LEU A 475 0.98 5.84 14.50
CA LEU A 475 1.23 4.62 13.74
C LEU A 475 2.60 4.61 13.02
N SER A 476 3.45 5.63 13.25
CA SER A 476 4.77 5.70 12.63
C SER A 476 5.74 4.75 13.30
N ASP A 477 5.80 3.50 12.85
CA ASP A 477 6.92 2.61 13.08
C ASP A 477 7.13 1.66 11.89
N ILE A 478 8.27 1.00 11.85
CA ILE A 478 8.71 0.18 10.71
C ILE A 478 7.71 -0.92 10.35
N ARG A 479 6.98 -1.48 11.32
CA ARG A 479 5.98 -2.55 11.08
C ARG A 479 4.83 -2.07 10.21
N PHE A 480 4.43 -0.81 10.37
CA PHE A 480 3.39 -0.18 9.55
C PHE A 480 3.93 0.27 8.18
N PHE A 481 5.19 0.75 8.09
CA PHE A 481 5.79 1.15 6.80
C PHE A 481 5.95 -0.05 5.87
N LEU A 482 6.34 -1.19 6.46
CA LEU A 482 6.48 -2.46 5.75
C LEU A 482 5.14 -3.19 5.57
N GLU A 483 4.04 -2.65 6.13
CA GLU A 483 2.71 -3.26 6.10
C GLU A 483 2.64 -4.67 6.73
N MET A 484 3.53 -4.95 7.68
CA MET A 484 3.45 -6.14 8.55
C MET A 484 2.30 -6.01 9.54
N GLU A 485 2.06 -4.79 10.00
CA GLU A 485 0.84 -4.37 10.69
C GLU A 485 0.12 -3.33 9.82
N TYR A 486 -1.18 -3.44 9.71
CA TYR A 486 -2.00 -2.51 8.95
C TYR A 486 -3.07 -1.88 9.83
N PHE A 487 -3.41 -0.64 9.52
CA PHE A 487 -4.45 0.09 10.24
C PHE A 487 -5.82 -0.54 9.98
N ARG A 488 -6.44 -1.02 11.07
CA ARG A 488 -7.78 -1.61 11.02
C ARG A 488 -8.82 -0.53 11.28
N GLY A 489 -9.83 -0.42 10.42
CA GLY A 489 -10.93 0.52 10.61
C GLY A 489 -11.06 1.60 9.55
N VAL A 490 -10.36 1.53 8.42
CA VAL A 490 -10.45 2.49 7.31
C VAL A 490 -11.91 2.74 6.88
N LYS A 491 -12.77 1.72 6.85
CA LYS A 491 -14.20 1.91 6.55
C LYS A 491 -14.93 2.73 7.62
N ALA A 492 -14.55 2.59 8.89
CA ALA A 492 -15.14 3.35 9.99
C ALA A 492 -14.72 4.84 9.92
N THR A 493 -13.49 5.14 9.51
CA THR A 493 -13.05 6.54 9.32
C THR A 493 -13.83 7.27 8.24
N PHE A 494 -14.41 6.54 7.31
CA PHE A 494 -15.27 7.11 6.27
C PHE A 494 -16.71 7.33 6.71
N VAL A 495 -17.32 6.36 7.42
CA VAL A 495 -18.76 6.37 7.76
C VAL A 495 -19.04 7.13 9.04
N LEU A 496 -18.26 6.91 10.11
CA LEU A 496 -18.55 7.49 11.42
C LEU A 496 -18.57 9.03 11.44
N PRO A 497 -17.66 9.75 10.76
CA PRO A 497 -17.73 11.21 10.73
C PRO A 497 -19.04 11.73 10.15
N LEU A 498 -19.62 11.06 9.15
CA LEU A 498 -20.89 11.46 8.54
C LEU A 498 -22.06 11.31 9.51
N VAL A 499 -22.07 10.25 10.30
CA VAL A 499 -23.07 10.04 11.34
C VAL A 499 -22.91 11.10 12.45
N LEU A 500 -21.69 11.31 12.94
CA LEU A 500 -21.43 12.23 14.03
C LEU A 500 -21.72 13.70 13.65
N ILE A 501 -21.35 14.11 12.43
CA ILE A 501 -21.64 15.48 11.96
C ILE A 501 -23.15 15.69 11.77
N SER A 502 -23.90 14.64 11.40
CA SER A 502 -25.35 14.71 11.29
C SER A 502 -25.99 15.00 12.65
N VAL A 503 -25.50 14.36 13.72
CA VAL A 503 -25.91 14.66 15.10
C VAL A 503 -25.62 16.11 15.47
N VAL A 504 -24.39 16.60 15.19
CA VAL A 504 -24.02 18.01 15.44
C VAL A 504 -24.89 18.97 14.64
N TYR A 505 -25.21 18.62 13.39
CA TYR A 505 -26.02 19.45 12.51
C TYR A 505 -27.44 19.66 13.06
N ILE A 506 -28.16 18.58 13.42
CA ILE A 506 -29.52 18.66 13.94
C ILE A 506 -29.62 19.36 15.29
N GLN A 507 -28.53 19.40 16.06
CA GLN A 507 -28.43 20.19 17.30
C GLN A 507 -28.32 21.69 17.03
N LYS A 508 -27.69 22.09 15.95
CA LYS A 508 -27.35 23.50 15.64
C LYS A 508 -28.33 24.16 14.66
N PHE A 509 -28.88 23.38 13.74
CA PHE A 509 -29.80 23.88 12.72
C PHE A 509 -31.20 23.27 12.91
N PRO A 510 -32.27 24.09 12.84
CA PRO A 510 -33.61 23.62 13.08
C PRO A 510 -34.09 22.74 11.93
N PHE A 511 -34.14 21.41 12.18
CA PHE A 511 -34.84 20.49 11.31
C PHE A 511 -36.32 20.43 11.78
N PHE A 512 -37.29 20.44 10.87
CA PHE A 512 -38.70 20.50 11.18
C PHE A 512 -39.12 21.68 12.11
N GLY A 513 -38.42 22.80 11.98
CA GLY A 513 -38.70 24.03 12.71
C GLY A 513 -38.15 24.07 14.15
N LYS A 514 -37.46 23.01 14.63
CA LYS A 514 -36.86 22.95 15.95
C LYS A 514 -35.51 22.27 15.94
N THR A 515 -34.57 22.75 16.76
CA THR A 515 -33.27 22.10 17.01
C THR A 515 -33.43 20.96 18.02
N VAL A 516 -32.58 19.92 17.90
CA VAL A 516 -32.59 18.76 18.80
C VAL A 516 -31.59 19.01 19.93
N THR A 517 -32.07 19.43 21.09
CA THR A 517 -31.25 19.77 22.25
C THR A 517 -31.45 18.87 23.47
N SER A 518 -32.47 18.02 23.46
CA SER A 518 -32.78 17.09 24.52
C SER A 518 -33.23 15.73 23.98
N ASP A 519 -33.25 14.72 24.84
CA ASP A 519 -33.70 13.36 24.48
C ASP A 519 -35.16 13.37 23.97
N LYS A 520 -36.03 14.22 24.58
CA LYS A 520 -37.40 14.41 24.13
C LYS A 520 -37.47 15.02 22.73
N ASP A 521 -36.59 15.98 22.43
CA ASP A 521 -36.50 16.58 21.10
C ASP A 521 -36.03 15.54 20.07
N PHE A 522 -35.06 14.67 20.44
CA PHE A 522 -34.61 13.60 19.59
C PHE A 522 -35.72 12.60 19.27
N VAL A 523 -36.45 12.16 20.25
CA VAL A 523 -37.61 11.26 20.03
C VAL A 523 -38.68 11.94 19.15
N SER A 524 -38.93 13.24 19.37
CA SER A 524 -39.86 14.02 18.53
C SER A 524 -39.35 14.13 17.09
N PHE A 525 -38.01 14.37 16.91
CA PHE A 525 -37.38 14.41 15.62
C PHE A 525 -37.52 13.07 14.87
N VAL A 526 -37.22 11.96 15.54
CA VAL A 526 -37.37 10.61 14.95
C VAL A 526 -38.77 10.32 14.54
N LYS A 527 -39.77 10.63 15.42
CA LYS A 527 -41.21 10.47 15.10
C LYS A 527 -41.61 11.28 13.87
N LYS A 528 -41.18 12.57 13.78
CA LYS A 528 -41.46 13.42 12.61
C LYS A 528 -40.78 12.92 11.36
N PHE A 529 -39.52 12.47 11.48
CA PHE A 529 -38.76 11.90 10.36
C PHE A 529 -39.46 10.63 9.82
N CYS A 530 -39.87 9.72 10.70
CA CYS A 530 -40.59 8.51 10.30
C CYS A 530 -42.03 8.78 9.79
N SER A 531 -42.59 9.95 10.08
CA SER A 531 -43.94 10.34 9.60
C SER A 531 -43.92 11.10 8.27
N ILE A 532 -42.74 11.30 7.67
CA ILE A 532 -42.61 11.97 6.34
C ILE A 532 -43.29 11.10 5.27
N GLN A 533 -44.29 11.68 4.62
CA GLN A 533 -44.92 11.05 3.46
C GLN A 533 -43.95 11.04 2.29
N ILE A 534 -43.52 9.86 1.87
CA ILE A 534 -42.60 9.71 0.74
C ILE A 534 -43.42 9.78 -0.54
N ARG A 535 -43.30 10.88 -1.29
CA ARG A 535 -43.87 11.01 -2.65
C ARG A 535 -43.06 10.12 -3.61
N LEU A 536 -43.70 9.56 -4.63
CA LEU A 536 -43.06 8.69 -5.63
C LEU A 536 -41.82 9.35 -6.27
N GLY A 537 -41.89 10.66 -6.58
CA GLY A 537 -40.73 11.40 -7.11
C GLY A 537 -39.54 11.47 -6.12
N LEU A 538 -39.83 11.60 -4.82
CA LEU A 538 -38.79 11.56 -3.79
C LEU A 538 -38.16 10.16 -3.67
N LEU A 539 -38.98 9.11 -3.74
CA LEU A 539 -38.52 7.71 -3.72
C LEU A 539 -37.61 7.42 -4.93
N LEU A 540 -37.99 7.86 -6.13
CA LEU A 540 -37.18 7.75 -7.34
C LEU A 540 -35.86 8.51 -7.20
N GLY A 541 -35.88 9.74 -6.70
CA GLY A 541 -34.68 10.55 -6.44
C GLY A 541 -33.75 9.89 -5.41
N LEU A 542 -34.29 9.34 -4.32
CA LEU A 542 -33.52 8.59 -3.32
C LEU A 542 -32.98 7.28 -3.91
N GLY A 543 -33.72 6.60 -4.77
CA GLY A 543 -33.27 5.41 -5.49
C GLY A 543 -32.07 5.70 -6.39
N ILE A 544 -32.12 6.78 -7.20
CA ILE A 544 -31.00 7.24 -8.02
C ILE A 544 -29.79 7.60 -7.13
N LEU A 545 -30.02 8.34 -6.05
CA LEU A 545 -28.96 8.72 -5.11
C LEU A 545 -28.33 7.49 -4.44
N ALA A 546 -29.12 6.48 -4.09
CA ALA A 546 -28.65 5.22 -3.52
C ALA A 546 -27.82 4.42 -4.52
N ILE A 547 -28.21 4.37 -5.79
CA ILE A 547 -27.45 3.72 -6.86
C ILE A 547 -26.09 4.44 -7.08
N VAL A 548 -26.13 5.79 -7.17
CA VAL A 548 -24.91 6.59 -7.29
C VAL A 548 -24.00 6.39 -6.07
N GLY A 549 -24.57 6.42 -4.87
CA GLY A 549 -23.84 6.16 -3.62
C GLY A 549 -23.24 4.75 -3.55
N PHE A 550 -23.99 3.72 -3.97
CA PHE A 550 -23.52 2.34 -4.03
C PHE A 550 -22.34 2.18 -5.01
N VAL A 551 -22.47 2.73 -6.22
CA VAL A 551 -21.38 2.76 -7.20
C VAL A 551 -20.17 3.51 -6.65
N PHE A 552 -20.37 4.64 -5.99
CA PHE A 552 -19.30 5.44 -5.40
C PHE A 552 -18.57 4.71 -4.26
N ILE A 553 -19.32 4.06 -3.37
CA ILE A 553 -18.74 3.27 -2.27
C ILE A 553 -18.06 2.00 -2.79
N GLY A 554 -18.69 1.31 -3.77
CA GLY A 554 -18.12 0.13 -4.42
C GLY A 554 -16.80 0.40 -5.13
N ARG A 555 -16.57 1.65 -5.58
CA ARG A 555 -15.31 2.10 -6.19
C ARG A 555 -14.19 2.38 -5.19
N SER A 556 -14.48 2.43 -3.91
CA SER A 556 -13.48 2.70 -2.86
C SER A 556 -12.58 1.50 -2.53
N GLY A 557 -12.69 0.37 -3.26
CA GLY A 557 -11.88 -0.84 -3.09
C GLY A 557 -11.31 -1.34 -4.42
N ASN A 558 -10.32 -2.24 -4.36
CA ASN A 558 -9.62 -2.82 -5.53
C ASN A 558 -10.50 -3.71 -6.44
N ASN A 559 -11.71 -4.04 -6.01
CA ASN A 559 -12.70 -4.85 -6.77
C ASN A 559 -13.77 -3.98 -7.42
N GLY A 560 -13.40 -2.84 -7.94
CA GLY A 560 -14.30 -1.79 -8.36
C GLY A 560 -15.09 -2.05 -9.64
N ALA A 561 -16.25 -1.40 -9.71
CA ALA A 561 -17.02 -1.25 -10.93
C ALA A 561 -16.19 -0.61 -12.06
N PRO A 562 -16.50 -0.88 -13.35
CA PRO A 562 -15.75 -0.35 -14.47
C PRO A 562 -15.66 1.18 -14.41
N VAL A 563 -14.43 1.68 -14.61
CA VAL A 563 -14.13 3.12 -14.57
C VAL A 563 -14.38 3.71 -15.96
N PRO A 564 -15.12 4.82 -16.09
CA PRO A 564 -15.31 5.51 -17.36
C PRO A 564 -13.99 5.97 -17.99
N GLN A 565 -13.88 5.93 -19.30
CA GLN A 565 -12.67 6.33 -20.04
C GLN A 565 -12.23 7.77 -19.73
N PHE A 566 -13.19 8.69 -19.55
CA PHE A 566 -12.90 10.07 -19.14
C PHE A 566 -12.20 10.15 -17.77
N GLU A 567 -12.64 9.35 -16.81
CA GLU A 567 -12.03 9.31 -15.47
C GLU A 567 -10.60 8.77 -15.53
N ILE A 568 -10.36 7.74 -16.37
CA ILE A 568 -9.01 7.22 -16.60
C ILE A 568 -8.11 8.28 -17.22
N ALA A 569 -8.61 9.01 -18.22
CA ALA A 569 -7.86 10.09 -18.86
C ALA A 569 -7.54 11.23 -17.87
N LEU A 570 -8.51 11.62 -17.03
CA LEU A 570 -8.31 12.63 -15.99
C LEU A 570 -7.27 12.19 -14.95
N ARG A 571 -7.34 10.93 -14.53
CA ARG A 571 -6.37 10.36 -13.58
C ARG A 571 -4.95 10.40 -14.14
N ARG A 572 -4.77 9.97 -15.38
CA ARG A 572 -3.47 10.02 -16.08
C ARG A 572 -2.95 11.45 -16.20
N PHE A 573 -3.80 12.37 -16.61
CA PHE A 573 -3.43 13.78 -16.70
C PHE A 573 -2.96 14.35 -15.35
N LEU A 574 -3.69 14.07 -14.27
CA LEU A 574 -3.31 14.53 -12.93
C LEU A 574 -2.02 13.85 -12.42
N GLU A 575 -1.78 12.59 -12.76
CA GLU A 575 -0.55 11.86 -12.46
C GLU A 575 0.67 12.42 -13.21
N ASP A 576 0.47 12.90 -14.44
CA ASP A 576 1.55 13.47 -15.25
C ASP A 576 1.89 14.93 -14.85
N VAL A 577 0.91 15.67 -14.34
CA VAL A 577 1.07 17.12 -14.03
C VAL A 577 1.39 17.38 -12.56
N MET A 578 0.90 16.55 -11.62
CA MET A 578 1.02 16.77 -10.18
C MET A 578 1.95 15.76 -9.55
N TYR A 579 2.72 16.20 -8.57
CA TYR A 579 3.60 15.30 -7.81
C TYR A 579 2.83 14.20 -7.10
N ALA A 580 1.66 14.54 -6.53
CA ALA A 580 0.78 13.61 -5.85
C ALA A 580 -0.66 13.80 -6.33
N ARG A 581 -1.19 12.84 -7.08
CA ARG A 581 -2.57 12.91 -7.58
C ARG A 581 -3.57 13.11 -6.43
N PRO A 582 -4.35 14.22 -6.42
CA PRO A 582 -5.41 14.45 -5.44
C PRO A 582 -6.56 13.46 -5.62
N ARG A 583 -7.31 13.20 -4.56
CA ARG A 583 -8.47 12.29 -4.62
C ARG A 583 -9.68 13.00 -5.20
N GLU A 584 -10.34 12.41 -6.20
CA GLU A 584 -11.49 12.99 -6.89
C GLU A 584 -12.63 13.36 -5.91
N LYS A 585 -12.87 12.54 -4.88
CA LYS A 585 -13.88 12.82 -3.85
C LYS A 585 -13.62 14.10 -3.05
N GLU A 586 -12.35 14.56 -2.98
CA GLU A 586 -11.96 15.80 -2.33
C GLU A 586 -12.22 16.99 -3.23
N PHE A 587 -11.52 17.10 -4.36
CA PHE A 587 -11.52 18.29 -5.18
C PHE A 587 -12.75 18.44 -6.09
N LEU A 588 -13.44 17.35 -6.49
CA LEU A 588 -14.66 17.44 -7.31
C LEU A 588 -15.94 17.60 -6.47
N PHE A 589 -15.99 17.07 -5.24
CA PHE A 589 -17.21 17.04 -4.44
C PHE A 589 -17.05 17.78 -3.11
N GLY A 590 -16.13 17.35 -2.25
CA GLY A 590 -16.02 17.84 -0.88
C GLY A 590 -15.62 19.31 -0.77
N HIS A 591 -14.61 19.73 -1.51
CA HIS A 591 -14.07 21.08 -1.44
C HIS A 591 -15.01 22.11 -2.09
N PRO A 592 -15.57 21.90 -3.32
CA PRO A 592 -16.55 22.80 -3.88
C PRO A 592 -17.85 22.92 -3.08
N ALA A 593 -18.20 21.87 -2.31
CA ALA A 593 -19.38 21.90 -1.43
C ALA A 593 -19.30 22.99 -0.35
N VAL A 594 -18.09 23.45 0.04
CA VAL A 594 -17.90 24.59 0.95
C VAL A 594 -18.56 25.85 0.36
N LEU A 595 -18.24 26.16 -0.91
CA LEU A 595 -18.80 27.31 -1.63
C LEU A 595 -20.32 27.19 -1.79
N VAL A 596 -20.77 26.01 -2.22
CA VAL A 596 -22.20 25.78 -2.47
C VAL A 596 -23.02 25.82 -1.16
N SER A 597 -22.45 25.34 -0.03
CA SER A 597 -23.10 25.41 1.28
C SER A 597 -23.23 26.85 1.79
N LEU A 598 -22.21 27.70 1.60
CA LEU A 598 -22.31 29.12 1.92
C LEU A 598 -23.31 29.85 0.98
N ALA A 599 -23.34 29.53 -0.30
CA ALA A 599 -24.32 30.05 -1.22
C ALA A 599 -25.75 29.64 -0.80
N ALA A 600 -25.94 28.38 -0.39
CA ALA A 600 -27.22 27.90 0.11
C ALA A 600 -27.65 28.63 1.40
N LEU A 601 -26.70 28.89 2.29
CA LEU A 601 -26.94 29.64 3.53
C LEU A 601 -27.38 31.08 3.24
N TYR A 602 -26.59 31.85 2.50
CA TYR A 602 -26.86 33.26 2.19
C TYR A 602 -28.10 33.48 1.33
N ARG A 603 -28.42 32.50 0.45
CA ARG A 603 -29.61 32.53 -0.39
C ARG A 603 -30.83 31.88 0.26
N LYS A 604 -30.70 31.41 1.49
CA LYS A 604 -31.77 30.74 2.25
C LYS A 604 -32.39 29.58 1.48
N TRP A 605 -31.54 28.77 0.82
CA TRP A 605 -31.98 27.55 0.14
C TRP A 605 -32.51 26.52 1.14
N PRO A 606 -33.26 25.49 0.68
CA PRO A 606 -33.82 24.49 1.57
C PRO A 606 -32.76 23.88 2.48
N GLN A 607 -33.07 23.78 3.76
CA GLN A 607 -32.14 23.33 4.79
C GLN A 607 -31.65 21.90 4.56
N LEU A 608 -32.49 21.05 3.97
CA LEU A 608 -32.11 19.70 3.58
C LEU A 608 -30.94 19.70 2.57
N LEU A 609 -30.96 20.63 1.62
CA LEU A 609 -29.85 20.80 0.66
C LEU A 609 -28.57 21.24 1.40
N HIS A 610 -28.69 22.23 2.30
CA HIS A 610 -27.55 22.68 3.11
C HIS A 610 -26.96 21.53 3.95
N TYR A 611 -27.82 20.67 4.51
CA TYR A 611 -27.38 19.47 5.24
C TYR A 611 -26.55 18.53 4.36
N PHE A 612 -27.01 18.16 3.17
CA PHE A 612 -26.26 17.29 2.26
C PHE A 612 -24.96 17.93 1.79
N LEU A 613 -24.91 19.23 1.62
CA LEU A 613 -23.67 19.95 1.31
C LEU A 613 -22.67 19.88 2.47
N ILE A 614 -23.11 20.00 3.72
CA ILE A 614 -22.28 19.81 4.91
C ILE A 614 -21.76 18.37 5.00
N VAL A 615 -22.56 17.37 4.67
CA VAL A 615 -22.12 15.96 4.56
C VAL A 615 -21.04 15.84 3.48
N ALA A 616 -21.20 16.48 2.31
CA ALA A 616 -20.19 16.48 1.27
C ALA A 616 -18.87 17.16 1.70
N VAL A 617 -18.94 18.29 2.42
CA VAL A 617 -17.75 18.91 3.04
C VAL A 617 -17.06 17.95 3.98
N THR A 618 -17.83 17.21 4.79
CA THR A 618 -17.29 16.23 5.75
C THR A 618 -16.59 15.08 5.02
N ILE A 619 -17.11 14.61 3.88
CA ILE A 619 -16.45 13.61 3.01
C ILE A 619 -15.09 14.13 2.55
N GLY A 620 -15.00 15.39 2.11
CA GLY A 620 -13.75 16.01 1.69
C GLY A 620 -12.71 16.05 2.80
N GLN A 621 -13.09 16.59 3.97
CA GLN A 621 -12.19 16.71 5.12
C GLN A 621 -11.80 15.33 5.69
N GLY A 622 -12.73 14.38 5.76
CA GLY A 622 -12.48 13.02 6.19
C GLY A 622 -11.52 12.28 5.26
N SER A 623 -11.66 12.48 3.93
CA SER A 623 -10.77 11.88 2.94
C SER A 623 -9.32 12.36 3.06
N MET A 624 -9.11 13.65 3.37
CA MET A 624 -7.76 14.18 3.62
C MET A 624 -7.09 13.47 4.79
N VAL A 625 -7.80 13.26 5.90
CA VAL A 625 -7.26 12.54 7.07
C VAL A 625 -7.07 11.05 6.78
N GLU A 626 -8.02 10.43 6.07
CA GLU A 626 -7.96 9.01 5.66
C GLU A 626 -6.74 8.69 4.81
N THR A 627 -6.21 9.65 4.04
CA THR A 627 -5.00 9.46 3.24
C THR A 627 -3.82 9.00 4.11
N PHE A 628 -3.72 9.50 5.33
CA PHE A 628 -2.67 9.15 6.29
C PHE A 628 -2.90 7.80 7.00
N ALA A 629 -4.07 7.19 6.84
CA ALA A 629 -4.33 5.83 7.33
C ALA A 629 -3.65 4.74 6.48
N HIS A 630 -3.22 5.07 5.26
CA HIS A 630 -2.43 4.18 4.40
C HIS A 630 -0.94 4.31 4.74
N MET A 631 -0.52 3.66 5.81
CA MET A 631 0.82 3.82 6.38
C MET A 631 1.97 3.37 5.46
N ARG A 632 1.70 2.52 4.47
CA ARG A 632 2.67 2.15 3.43
C ARG A 632 3.04 3.28 2.49
N SER A 633 2.15 4.29 2.34
CA SER A 633 2.44 5.46 1.51
C SER A 633 3.41 6.40 2.24
N PRO A 634 4.42 6.96 1.55
CA PRO A 634 5.31 7.94 2.15
C PRO A 634 4.55 9.10 2.78
N PHE A 635 5.01 9.54 3.95
CA PHE A 635 4.37 10.65 4.67
C PHE A 635 4.30 11.91 3.80
N ILE A 636 5.42 12.27 3.15
CA ILE A 636 5.48 13.49 2.33
C ILE A 636 4.51 13.43 1.13
N LEU A 637 4.36 12.27 0.51
CA LEU A 637 3.40 12.08 -0.58
C LEU A 637 1.96 12.31 -0.11
N SER A 638 1.61 11.78 1.07
CA SER A 638 0.29 11.97 1.67
C SER A 638 0.03 13.43 2.03
N PHE A 639 1.06 14.14 2.52
CA PHE A 639 0.98 15.55 2.87
C PHE A 639 0.82 16.44 1.63
N ILE A 640 1.66 16.25 0.60
CA ILE A 640 1.57 16.99 -0.67
C ILE A 640 0.23 16.69 -1.36
N ARG A 641 -0.24 15.44 -1.36
CA ARG A 641 -1.57 15.08 -1.88
C ARG A 641 -2.70 15.89 -1.25
N GLY A 642 -2.62 16.15 0.06
CA GLY A 642 -3.58 16.99 0.76
C GLY A 642 -3.51 18.45 0.29
N LEU A 643 -2.31 19.01 0.11
CA LEU A 643 -2.12 20.38 -0.42
C LEU A 643 -2.56 20.50 -1.87
N ASP A 644 -2.19 19.54 -2.72
CA ASP A 644 -2.63 19.46 -4.12
C ASP A 644 -4.15 19.34 -4.22
N GLY A 645 -4.76 18.59 -3.29
CA GLY A 645 -6.21 18.48 -3.15
C GLY A 645 -6.88 19.81 -2.83
N LEU A 646 -6.31 20.62 -1.94
CA LEU A 646 -6.81 21.97 -1.62
C LEU A 646 -6.65 22.93 -2.81
N ALA A 647 -5.53 22.88 -3.51
CA ALA A 647 -5.30 23.70 -4.70
C ALA A 647 -6.28 23.34 -5.84
N ALA A 648 -6.40 22.05 -6.17
CA ALA A 648 -7.35 21.54 -7.15
C ALA A 648 -8.80 21.83 -6.74
N GLY A 649 -9.12 21.72 -5.44
CA GLY A 649 -10.42 22.08 -4.88
C GLY A 649 -10.74 23.56 -5.02
N THR A 650 -9.75 24.44 -4.88
CA THR A 650 -9.90 25.89 -5.12
C THR A 650 -10.24 26.16 -6.58
N LEU A 651 -9.57 25.46 -7.52
CA LEU A 651 -9.90 25.56 -8.95
C LEU A 651 -11.32 25.04 -9.25
N SER A 652 -11.70 23.91 -8.66
CA SER A 652 -13.04 23.34 -8.81
C SER A 652 -14.15 24.26 -8.25
N MET A 653 -13.84 25.05 -7.21
CA MET A 653 -14.76 26.05 -6.69
C MET A 653 -15.11 27.13 -7.73
N VAL A 654 -14.20 27.47 -8.66
CA VAL A 654 -14.51 28.40 -9.75
C VAL A 654 -15.63 27.81 -10.63
N GLY A 655 -15.51 26.54 -10.99
CA GLY A 655 -16.55 25.83 -11.72
C GLY A 655 -17.88 25.77 -10.96
N ALA A 656 -17.82 25.47 -9.65
CA ALA A 656 -18.99 25.46 -8.78
C ALA A 656 -19.65 26.86 -8.67
N LEU A 657 -18.85 27.92 -8.58
CA LEU A 657 -19.35 29.31 -8.58
C LEU A 657 -20.13 29.62 -9.87
N LEU A 658 -19.55 29.31 -11.02
CA LEU A 658 -20.20 29.49 -12.32
C LEU A 658 -21.51 28.69 -12.42
N ALA A 659 -21.48 27.43 -11.99
CA ALA A 659 -22.66 26.56 -11.95
C ALA A 659 -23.77 27.15 -11.06
N VAL A 660 -23.43 27.64 -9.87
CA VAL A 660 -24.39 28.30 -8.96
C VAL A 660 -24.93 29.60 -9.60
N MET A 661 -24.08 30.39 -10.23
CA MET A 661 -24.51 31.62 -10.95
C MET A 661 -25.51 31.32 -12.07
N ILE A 662 -25.22 30.30 -12.88
CA ILE A 662 -26.09 29.83 -13.95
C ILE A 662 -27.41 29.33 -13.38
N LEU A 663 -27.37 28.47 -12.38
CA LEU A 663 -28.57 27.92 -11.71
C LEU A 663 -29.47 29.03 -11.17
N VAL A 664 -28.90 30.03 -10.52
CA VAL A 664 -29.63 31.19 -10.01
C VAL A 664 -30.28 32.01 -11.13
N ARG A 665 -29.57 32.21 -12.27
CA ARG A 665 -30.16 32.90 -13.45
C ARG A 665 -31.30 32.10 -14.06
N LEU A 666 -31.11 30.79 -14.21
CA LEU A 666 -32.14 29.91 -14.76
C LEU A 666 -33.37 29.84 -13.87
N THR A 667 -33.22 29.70 -12.56
CA THR A 667 -34.36 29.69 -11.62
C THR A 667 -35.12 31.01 -11.63
N LYS A 668 -34.41 32.13 -11.76
CA LYS A 668 -35.06 33.45 -11.93
C LYS A 668 -35.80 33.54 -13.26
N PHE A 669 -35.17 33.15 -14.36
CA PHE A 669 -35.79 33.18 -15.72
C PHE A 669 -37.04 32.30 -15.79
N PHE A 670 -36.97 31.05 -15.29
CA PHE A 670 -38.12 30.15 -15.30
C PHE A 670 -39.19 30.60 -14.29
N GLY A 671 -38.82 31.15 -13.13
CA GLY A 671 -39.76 31.70 -12.16
C GLY A 671 -40.53 32.91 -12.71
N GLU A 672 -39.87 33.80 -13.46
CA GLU A 672 -40.53 34.94 -14.12
C GLU A 672 -41.44 34.49 -15.27
N ARG A 673 -41.05 33.42 -16.01
CA ARG A 673 -41.77 32.96 -17.19
C ARG A 673 -42.92 31.99 -16.91
N TYR A 674 -42.76 31.13 -15.89
CA TYR A 674 -43.70 30.05 -15.55
C TYR A 674 -44.22 30.11 -14.12
N GLY A 675 -43.79 31.05 -13.29
CA GLY A 675 -44.16 31.17 -11.85
C GLY A 675 -45.58 31.70 -11.56
N LYS A 676 -46.50 31.62 -12.53
CA LYS A 676 -47.91 31.92 -12.40
C LYS A 676 -48.80 30.67 -12.63
N VAL A 677 -48.31 29.48 -12.36
CA VAL A 677 -49.14 28.27 -12.38
C VAL A 677 -49.17 27.67 -10.98
#